data_a3802c228ac0fd1318a4e3893869ee76
#
_entry.id   a3802c228ac0fd1318a4e3893869ee76
#
_cell.length_a   1.000
_cell.length_b   1.000
_cell.length_c   1.000
_cell.angle_alpha   90.00
_cell.angle_beta   90.00
_cell.angle_gamma   90.00
#
_symmetry.space_group_name_H-M   'P 1'
#
loop_
_entity.id
_entity.type
_entity.pdbx_description
1 polymer ?
#
loop_
_entity_poly.entity_id
_entity_poly.type
_entity_poly.pdbx_seq_one_letter_code
_entity_poly.pdbx_strand_id
1 'polypeptide(L)'
;MKNLGVNEIRELFLQFFESKDHLRLKSFSVVPRNDKSLLLINSGMAPMKAYFTGQETPPSKRVTTCQKCIRTGDIDNVGKTARHGTFFEMLGDFSFGDYFKNEIIPWSWEFVTKWLEIPEDKLYVTIYEEDDETGEIWHKKVGLPWDRIKKLGKEDNFWQHGTGPCGPCTEIYYDRGPEYGCNSPTCGVGCDCDRYMEFWNLVLTQFDAHEDGTYTELDHKNVDTGMGLERMATIMQGVDSIFDVDTVKYIRDAVCQKAGVEYGKEHKIDVSVRIITDHIRSVTIMTADGVLPSNEGRGYVLRRLLRRAARHGKLLGIQGEFLAELSKAVITCSGEAYPELVDKQDYIFKILSIEENSFYKTIDKGMEILKEDMEEMKAAGETVMSGEKSFRLYDTYGFPVDLTKEILEEAGMRVDEEAFAKEMQAQKDRARKARGGEGYMGAAVTVYDELPTDLETKFAGYDVDTVVDAKIVALVANDAVADGAQAEDSVVVFLDRTPFYAESGGQVGDHGIIKTANGVVKVTNCMKVIGGKIAHQGVVEEGSVTVGDIACAEIDKKHRMASARNHSATHLLQKALRTVLGTHVEQSGSYVSADRLRFDFTHFTAMTPDEIKEVERLVNEAIFASYPIVAEEMSIDAAREKGAMALFGEKYGDIVRVVDMGGYSVELCGGAHLKNTAQVGSFKIVSENGVAAGVRRIEALTGEGALLHYQAQEDEVRTLAQMVKTSPDKLVARVEQLLAEQKELSKELEKLKAKMAGGAADEMLSKKVDINGVAVLAAEVKDMDANAMRTLGDQLKNKLGSGVIVLAGAAGGKVSLMAMATDDAVKKGAHAGNIIKAAAAVCGGGGGGRPNMAQAGGKDASKIADALEKAKEIVAEQMK
;
A
#
# COMPACT_ATOMS: atom_id res chain seq x y z
N MET A 1 0.26 -11.37 -47.53
CA MET A 1 0.05 -10.96 -46.15
C MET A 1 -0.26 -9.48 -46.10
N LYS A 2 -1.33 -9.10 -45.43
CA LYS A 2 -1.69 -7.69 -45.26
C LYS A 2 -0.72 -7.03 -44.29
N ASN A 3 -0.48 -5.73 -44.42
CA ASN A 3 0.22 -4.96 -43.37
C ASN A 3 -0.84 -4.26 -42.53
N LEU A 4 -1.09 -4.77 -41.30
CA LEU A 4 -2.16 -4.34 -40.41
C LEU A 4 -1.60 -3.81 -39.08
N GLY A 5 -2.20 -2.72 -38.60
CA GLY A 5 -1.92 -2.19 -37.29
C GLY A 5 -2.57 -3.01 -36.16
N VAL A 6 -2.09 -2.82 -34.93
CA VAL A 6 -2.61 -3.52 -33.71
C VAL A 6 -4.13 -3.34 -33.60
N ASN A 7 -4.63 -2.11 -33.76
CA ASN A 7 -6.07 -1.81 -33.65
C ASN A 7 -6.88 -2.47 -34.76
N GLU A 8 -6.33 -2.54 -36.01
CA GLU A 8 -6.99 -3.18 -37.13
C GLU A 8 -7.06 -4.71 -36.93
N ILE A 9 -6.00 -5.34 -36.44
CA ILE A 9 -5.99 -6.79 -36.14
C ILE A 9 -7.02 -7.10 -35.04
N ARG A 10 -7.08 -6.30 -33.99
CA ARG A 10 -8.07 -6.45 -32.90
C ARG A 10 -9.49 -6.42 -33.45
N GLU A 11 -9.81 -5.43 -34.27
CA GLU A 11 -11.13 -5.26 -34.83
C GLU A 11 -11.50 -6.38 -35.80
N LEU A 12 -10.58 -6.79 -36.69
CA LEU A 12 -10.79 -7.90 -37.63
C LEU A 12 -11.07 -9.22 -36.90
N PHE A 13 -10.36 -9.52 -35.81
CA PHE A 13 -10.60 -10.73 -35.02
C PHE A 13 -12.00 -10.74 -34.41
N LEU A 14 -12.38 -9.64 -33.77
CA LEU A 14 -13.69 -9.51 -33.16
C LEU A 14 -14.82 -9.60 -34.21
N GLN A 15 -14.69 -8.93 -35.35
CA GLN A 15 -15.65 -9.01 -36.46
C GLN A 15 -15.72 -10.42 -37.05
N PHE A 16 -14.59 -11.14 -37.18
CA PHE A 16 -14.58 -12.50 -37.64
C PHE A 16 -15.43 -13.40 -36.76
N PHE A 17 -15.25 -13.33 -35.43
CA PHE A 17 -16.05 -14.16 -34.53
C PHE A 17 -17.49 -13.67 -34.36
N GLU A 18 -17.77 -12.37 -34.48
CA GLU A 18 -19.15 -11.88 -34.64
C GLU A 18 -19.85 -12.50 -35.86
N SER A 19 -19.12 -12.69 -36.98
CA SER A 19 -19.66 -13.40 -38.19
C SER A 19 -19.91 -14.90 -37.96
N LYS A 20 -19.39 -15.47 -36.87
CA LYS A 20 -19.64 -16.84 -36.38
C LYS A 20 -20.62 -16.87 -35.20
N ASP A 21 -21.45 -15.83 -35.05
CA ASP A 21 -22.48 -15.67 -34.04
C ASP A 21 -21.94 -15.52 -32.57
N HIS A 22 -20.74 -15.03 -32.40
CA HIS A 22 -20.20 -14.73 -31.08
C HIS A 22 -20.67 -13.36 -30.56
N LEU A 23 -21.06 -13.30 -29.28
CA LEU A 23 -21.32 -12.05 -28.58
C LEU A 23 -19.97 -11.39 -28.24
N ARG A 24 -19.75 -10.18 -28.76
CA ARG A 24 -18.57 -9.38 -28.42
C ARG A 24 -18.70 -8.79 -27.02
N LEU A 25 -17.79 -9.13 -26.13
CA LEU A 25 -17.68 -8.56 -24.79
C LEU A 25 -16.56 -7.54 -24.72
N LYS A 26 -16.73 -6.53 -23.85
CA LYS A 26 -15.65 -5.61 -23.47
C LYS A 26 -14.62 -6.37 -22.64
N SER A 27 -13.37 -5.90 -22.68
CA SER A 27 -12.33 -6.38 -21.77
C SER A 27 -12.77 -6.25 -20.31
N PHE A 28 -12.57 -7.29 -19.55
CA PHE A 28 -12.69 -7.23 -18.09
C PHE A 28 -11.52 -6.44 -17.50
N SER A 29 -11.69 -6.01 -16.25
CA SER A 29 -10.60 -5.43 -15.46
C SER A 29 -9.47 -6.45 -15.27
N VAL A 30 -8.21 -5.99 -15.20
CA VAL A 30 -7.07 -6.85 -14.83
C VAL A 30 -7.12 -7.30 -13.36
N VAL A 31 -8.04 -6.73 -12.57
CA VAL A 31 -8.31 -7.14 -11.19
C VAL A 31 -9.36 -8.27 -11.20
N PRO A 32 -9.01 -9.50 -10.79
CA PRO A 32 -9.94 -10.62 -10.79
C PRO A 32 -11.11 -10.38 -9.84
N ARG A 33 -12.33 -10.76 -10.31
CA ARG A 33 -13.55 -10.77 -9.48
C ARG A 33 -13.73 -12.15 -8.89
N ASN A 34 -13.91 -12.24 -7.56
CA ASN A 34 -14.26 -13.48 -6.85
C ASN A 34 -13.25 -14.65 -6.97
N ASP A 35 -12.09 -14.46 -7.57
CA ASP A 35 -11.03 -15.48 -7.66
C ASP A 35 -9.82 -15.08 -6.78
N LYS A 36 -9.65 -15.81 -5.67
CA LYS A 36 -8.53 -15.61 -4.74
C LYS A 36 -7.24 -16.30 -5.19
N SER A 37 -7.32 -17.19 -6.20
CA SER A 37 -6.16 -17.90 -6.73
C SER A 37 -5.31 -17.04 -7.66
N LEU A 38 -5.90 -15.99 -8.24
CA LEU A 38 -5.24 -15.08 -9.17
C LEU A 38 -4.99 -13.71 -8.53
N LEU A 39 -3.77 -13.24 -8.65
CA LEU A 39 -3.41 -11.88 -8.25
C LEU A 39 -3.89 -10.85 -9.26
N LEU A 40 -3.67 -11.12 -10.54
CA LEU A 40 -4.06 -10.31 -11.70
C LEU A 40 -4.54 -11.24 -12.82
N ILE A 41 -5.42 -10.75 -13.69
CA ILE A 41 -5.88 -11.50 -14.87
C ILE A 41 -4.71 -11.70 -15.83
N ASN A 42 -4.42 -12.94 -16.15
CA ASN A 42 -3.27 -13.36 -16.96
C ASN A 42 -3.64 -14.11 -18.25
N SER A 43 -4.94 -14.34 -18.48
CA SER A 43 -5.48 -15.02 -19.67
C SER A 43 -6.89 -14.54 -20.00
N GLY A 44 -7.34 -14.83 -21.22
CA GLY A 44 -8.69 -14.47 -21.69
C GLY A 44 -9.81 -15.19 -20.92
N MET A 45 -9.59 -16.44 -20.54
CA MET A 45 -10.55 -17.27 -19.83
C MET A 45 -10.71 -16.90 -18.34
N ALA A 46 -9.66 -16.39 -17.72
CA ALA A 46 -9.63 -16.19 -16.27
C ALA A 46 -10.85 -15.41 -15.71
N PRO A 47 -11.33 -14.33 -16.30
CA PRO A 47 -12.52 -13.61 -15.81
C PRO A 47 -13.83 -14.36 -16.05
N MET A 48 -13.84 -15.41 -16.87
CA MET A 48 -15.02 -16.19 -17.30
C MET A 48 -15.03 -17.61 -16.73
N LYS A 49 -14.10 -17.95 -15.83
CA LYS A 49 -13.95 -19.30 -15.26
C LYS A 49 -15.26 -19.88 -14.72
N ALA A 50 -16.13 -19.07 -14.12
CA ALA A 50 -17.42 -19.47 -13.60
C ALA A 50 -18.39 -19.97 -14.69
N TYR A 51 -18.27 -19.50 -15.93
CA TYR A 51 -19.06 -19.96 -17.08
C TYR A 51 -18.63 -21.36 -17.54
N PHE A 52 -17.32 -21.65 -17.52
CA PHE A 52 -16.78 -22.96 -17.89
C PHE A 52 -17.18 -24.06 -16.90
N THR A 53 -17.30 -23.72 -15.63
CA THR A 53 -17.69 -24.65 -14.55
C THR A 53 -19.20 -24.75 -14.35
N GLY A 54 -19.99 -23.96 -15.09
CA GLY A 54 -21.47 -23.91 -14.93
C GLY A 54 -21.92 -23.25 -13.62
N GLN A 55 -21.04 -22.59 -12.87
CA GLN A 55 -21.39 -21.85 -11.66
C GLN A 55 -22.21 -20.59 -11.98
N GLU A 56 -21.97 -20.01 -13.14
CA GLU A 56 -22.72 -18.86 -13.66
C GLU A 56 -23.18 -19.14 -15.10
N THR A 57 -24.35 -18.60 -15.48
CA THR A 57 -24.82 -18.69 -16.86
C THR A 57 -24.13 -17.64 -17.72
N PRO A 58 -23.45 -18.02 -18.81
CA PRO A 58 -22.81 -17.06 -19.71
C PRO A 58 -23.87 -16.21 -20.44
N PRO A 59 -23.55 -14.94 -20.78
CA PRO A 59 -24.49 -14.06 -21.51
C PRO A 59 -24.80 -14.56 -22.92
N SER A 60 -23.93 -15.40 -23.49
CA SER A 60 -24.11 -16.15 -24.73
C SER A 60 -23.27 -17.42 -24.66
N LYS A 61 -23.69 -18.48 -25.37
CA LYS A 61 -22.87 -19.69 -25.49
C LYS A 61 -21.62 -19.50 -26.33
N ARG A 62 -21.58 -18.42 -27.13
CA ARG A 62 -20.42 -18.02 -27.96
C ARG A 62 -20.04 -16.59 -27.56
N VAL A 63 -18.81 -16.39 -27.17
CA VAL A 63 -18.31 -15.08 -26.75
C VAL A 63 -16.96 -14.81 -27.40
N THR A 64 -16.71 -13.57 -27.79
CA THR A 64 -15.38 -13.10 -28.22
C THR A 64 -14.99 -11.83 -27.48
N THR A 65 -13.70 -11.68 -27.15
CA THR A 65 -13.19 -10.50 -26.46
C THR A 65 -11.72 -10.27 -26.77
N CYS A 66 -11.26 -9.04 -26.55
CA CYS A 66 -9.85 -8.69 -26.44
C CYS A 66 -9.56 -8.36 -24.97
N GLN A 67 -8.94 -9.28 -24.24
CA GLN A 67 -8.72 -9.18 -22.81
C GLN A 67 -7.38 -8.57 -22.45
N LYS A 68 -7.39 -7.55 -21.62
CA LYS A 68 -6.19 -6.99 -20.95
C LYS A 68 -5.60 -8.03 -20.00
N CYS A 69 -4.31 -8.37 -20.17
CA CYS A 69 -3.63 -9.38 -19.37
C CYS A 69 -2.34 -8.83 -18.75
N ILE A 70 -2.04 -9.25 -17.52
CA ILE A 70 -0.77 -8.97 -16.80
C ILE A 70 -0.14 -10.30 -16.39
N ARG A 71 1.07 -10.57 -16.92
CA ARG A 71 1.89 -11.72 -16.51
C ARG A 71 3.12 -11.27 -15.73
N THR A 72 3.14 -11.59 -14.45
CA THR A 72 4.21 -11.17 -13.52
C THR A 72 5.46 -12.04 -13.62
N GLY A 73 5.34 -13.29 -14.07
CA GLY A 73 6.47 -14.21 -14.28
C GLY A 73 7.44 -13.74 -15.35
N ASP A 74 6.98 -12.93 -16.31
CA ASP A 74 7.78 -12.45 -17.43
C ASP A 74 8.55 -11.15 -17.16
N ILE A 75 8.36 -10.51 -15.99
CA ILE A 75 8.97 -9.20 -15.66
C ILE A 75 10.49 -9.21 -15.84
N ASP A 76 11.16 -10.29 -15.44
CA ASP A 76 12.62 -10.38 -15.49
C ASP A 76 13.16 -10.68 -16.90
N ASN A 77 12.30 -11.13 -17.83
CA ASN A 77 12.59 -11.37 -19.23
C ASN A 77 12.33 -10.14 -20.12
N VAL A 78 11.55 -9.17 -19.62
CA VAL A 78 11.24 -7.93 -20.35
C VAL A 78 12.51 -7.15 -20.64
N GLY A 79 12.64 -6.76 -21.91
CA GLY A 79 13.81 -6.06 -22.43
C GLY A 79 14.93 -6.97 -22.91
N LYS A 80 15.03 -8.22 -22.42
CA LYS A 80 16.06 -9.20 -22.78
C LYS A 80 15.67 -10.04 -24.00
N THR A 81 14.39 -10.26 -24.22
CA THR A 81 13.84 -11.07 -25.33
C THR A 81 12.97 -10.20 -26.24
N ALA A 82 12.69 -10.72 -27.45
CA ALA A 82 11.89 -10.02 -28.46
C ALA A 82 10.36 -10.15 -28.25
N ARG A 83 9.93 -11.11 -27.44
CA ARG A 83 8.53 -11.60 -27.37
C ARG A 83 7.85 -11.49 -26.00
N HIS A 84 8.59 -11.13 -24.93
CA HIS A 84 8.03 -11.03 -23.57
C HIS A 84 7.65 -9.60 -23.21
N GLY A 85 6.44 -9.46 -22.67
CA GLY A 85 5.88 -8.24 -22.10
C GLY A 85 5.07 -8.56 -20.86
N THR A 86 5.07 -7.64 -19.88
CA THR A 86 4.27 -7.77 -18.67
C THR A 86 2.79 -7.56 -18.97
N PHE A 87 2.46 -6.48 -19.69
CA PHE A 87 1.12 -6.22 -20.22
C PHE A 87 1.04 -6.64 -21.67
N PHE A 88 0.00 -7.38 -22.01
CA PHE A 88 -0.34 -7.73 -23.39
C PHE A 88 -1.86 -7.88 -23.55
N GLU A 89 -2.31 -7.85 -24.79
CA GLU A 89 -3.70 -8.04 -25.13
C GLU A 89 -3.90 -9.46 -25.69
N MET A 90 -4.89 -10.19 -25.13
CA MET A 90 -5.23 -11.53 -25.57
C MET A 90 -6.57 -11.51 -26.29
N LEU A 91 -6.54 -11.81 -27.59
CA LEU A 91 -7.71 -12.04 -28.39
C LEU A 91 -8.22 -13.45 -28.14
N GLY A 92 -9.48 -13.60 -27.79
CA GLY A 92 -10.07 -14.88 -27.43
C GLY A 92 -11.46 -15.07 -28.00
N ASP A 93 -11.75 -16.32 -28.38
CA ASP A 93 -13.09 -16.81 -28.65
C ASP A 93 -13.37 -18.01 -27.74
N PHE A 94 -14.61 -18.08 -27.27
CA PHE A 94 -15.03 -18.99 -26.23
C PHE A 94 -16.35 -19.67 -26.60
N SER A 95 -16.39 -21.01 -26.36
CA SER A 95 -17.58 -21.82 -26.48
C SER A 95 -17.94 -22.40 -25.12
N PHE A 96 -19.15 -22.17 -24.66
CA PHE A 96 -19.72 -22.75 -23.44
C PHE A 96 -20.72 -23.85 -23.83
N GLY A 97 -20.18 -25.04 -24.18
CA GLY A 97 -20.96 -26.21 -24.55
C GLY A 97 -21.74 -26.08 -25.86
N ASP A 98 -21.23 -25.32 -26.85
CA ASP A 98 -21.88 -25.16 -28.15
C ASP A 98 -21.06 -25.76 -29.28
N TYR A 99 -19.87 -25.25 -29.60
CA TYR A 99 -18.97 -25.82 -30.60
C TYR A 99 -17.69 -26.34 -29.95
N PHE A 100 -16.94 -27.18 -30.72
CA PHE A 100 -15.68 -27.77 -30.25
C PHE A 100 -14.65 -27.88 -31.40
N LYS A 101 -13.75 -28.88 -31.37
CA LYS A 101 -12.64 -29.08 -32.28
C LYS A 101 -13.00 -28.92 -33.76
N ASN A 102 -14.18 -29.47 -34.14
CA ASN A 102 -14.62 -29.53 -35.54
C ASN A 102 -14.93 -28.17 -36.16
N GLU A 103 -15.24 -27.21 -35.36
CA GLU A 103 -15.55 -25.83 -35.77
C GLU A 103 -14.34 -24.91 -35.57
N ILE A 104 -13.75 -24.90 -34.37
CA ILE A 104 -12.69 -23.93 -34.04
C ILE A 104 -11.43 -24.11 -34.87
N ILE A 105 -11.00 -25.34 -35.12
CA ILE A 105 -9.79 -25.62 -35.91
C ILE A 105 -9.91 -25.07 -37.33
N PRO A 106 -10.97 -25.38 -38.13
CA PRO A 106 -11.17 -24.75 -39.42
C PRO A 106 -11.37 -23.23 -39.37
N TRP A 107 -12.05 -22.70 -38.37
CA TRP A 107 -12.24 -21.24 -38.22
C TRP A 107 -10.92 -20.53 -37.94
N SER A 108 -10.08 -21.08 -37.07
CA SER A 108 -8.77 -20.48 -36.80
C SER A 108 -7.91 -20.44 -38.09
N TRP A 109 -7.93 -21.52 -38.88
CA TRP A 109 -7.23 -21.57 -40.17
C TRP A 109 -7.81 -20.60 -41.17
N GLU A 110 -9.15 -20.48 -41.25
CA GLU A 110 -9.84 -19.51 -42.08
C GLU A 110 -9.45 -18.09 -41.74
N PHE A 111 -9.38 -17.75 -40.44
CA PHE A 111 -8.98 -16.43 -39.98
C PHE A 111 -7.55 -16.08 -40.41
N VAL A 112 -6.58 -16.96 -40.12
CA VAL A 112 -5.17 -16.66 -40.38
C VAL A 112 -4.86 -16.68 -41.90
N THR A 113 -5.48 -17.57 -42.70
CA THR A 113 -5.13 -17.72 -44.12
C THR A 113 -5.97 -16.84 -45.07
N LYS A 114 -7.26 -16.58 -44.71
CA LYS A 114 -8.16 -15.81 -45.60
C LYS A 114 -8.37 -14.37 -45.12
N TRP A 115 -8.48 -14.12 -43.82
CA TRP A 115 -8.71 -12.78 -43.31
C TRP A 115 -7.41 -12.01 -43.15
N LEU A 116 -6.39 -12.64 -42.56
CA LEU A 116 -5.06 -12.05 -42.42
C LEU A 116 -4.14 -12.28 -43.63
N GLU A 117 -4.48 -13.22 -44.49
CA GLU A 117 -3.71 -13.58 -45.70
C GLU A 117 -2.28 -14.02 -45.37
N ILE A 118 -2.08 -14.73 -44.26
CA ILE A 118 -0.79 -15.32 -43.91
C ILE A 118 -0.52 -16.51 -44.88
N PRO A 119 0.68 -16.59 -45.50
CA PRO A 119 1.05 -17.69 -46.35
C PRO A 119 1.04 -19.03 -45.63
N GLU A 120 0.30 -20.00 -46.18
CA GLU A 120 0.14 -21.33 -45.55
C GLU A 120 1.48 -22.07 -45.36
N ASP A 121 2.45 -21.82 -46.25
CA ASP A 121 3.79 -22.42 -46.17
C ASP A 121 4.64 -21.95 -45.00
N LYS A 122 4.25 -20.89 -44.33
CA LYS A 122 4.87 -20.38 -43.12
C LYS A 122 4.22 -20.89 -41.82
N LEU A 123 3.11 -21.58 -41.91
CA LEU A 123 2.31 -22.00 -40.75
C LEU A 123 2.59 -23.46 -40.39
N TYR A 124 2.76 -23.67 -39.09
CA TYR A 124 2.91 -24.97 -38.44
C TYR A 124 1.94 -25.06 -37.28
N VAL A 125 1.58 -26.30 -36.90
CA VAL A 125 0.73 -26.50 -35.69
C VAL A 125 1.34 -27.55 -34.76
N THR A 126 1.05 -27.42 -33.47
CA THR A 126 1.33 -28.49 -32.50
C THR A 126 0.03 -29.09 -31.99
N ILE A 127 0.08 -30.34 -31.56
CA ILE A 127 -1.04 -31.04 -30.94
C ILE A 127 -0.52 -31.81 -29.72
N TYR A 128 -1.39 -32.06 -28.74
CA TYR A 128 -1.09 -32.96 -27.65
C TYR A 128 -0.87 -34.39 -28.17
N GLU A 129 0.17 -35.05 -27.70
CA GLU A 129 0.62 -36.35 -28.26
C GLU A 129 -0.44 -37.45 -28.19
N GLU A 130 -1.38 -37.40 -27.24
CA GLU A 130 -2.49 -38.35 -27.08
C GLU A 130 -3.78 -37.88 -27.78
N ASP A 131 -3.80 -36.70 -28.42
CA ASP A 131 -5.00 -36.16 -29.12
C ASP A 131 -4.91 -36.36 -30.65
N ASP A 132 -5.00 -37.60 -31.07
CA ASP A 132 -5.00 -37.96 -32.50
C ASP A 132 -6.17 -37.35 -33.27
N GLU A 133 -7.33 -37.16 -32.62
CA GLU A 133 -8.52 -36.53 -33.23
C GLU A 133 -8.20 -35.12 -33.76
N THR A 134 -7.53 -34.31 -32.94
CA THR A 134 -7.10 -32.97 -33.35
C THR A 134 -6.16 -33.01 -34.56
N GLY A 135 -5.20 -33.93 -34.56
CA GLY A 135 -4.30 -34.15 -35.73
C GLY A 135 -5.04 -34.53 -37.00
N GLU A 136 -6.02 -35.42 -36.92
CA GLU A 136 -6.86 -35.84 -38.05
C GLU A 136 -7.72 -34.67 -38.58
N ILE A 137 -8.22 -33.78 -37.73
CA ILE A 137 -8.98 -32.60 -38.18
C ILE A 137 -8.05 -31.65 -38.95
N TRP A 138 -6.86 -31.35 -38.40
CA TRP A 138 -5.87 -30.55 -39.11
C TRP A 138 -5.50 -31.12 -40.46
N HIS A 139 -5.25 -32.45 -40.51
CA HIS A 139 -4.83 -33.12 -41.75
C HIS A 139 -5.95 -33.26 -42.78
N LYS A 140 -7.11 -33.82 -42.39
CA LYS A 140 -8.18 -34.20 -43.33
C LYS A 140 -9.15 -33.06 -43.63
N LYS A 141 -9.47 -32.21 -42.61
CA LYS A 141 -10.51 -31.18 -42.78
C LYS A 141 -9.91 -29.84 -43.19
N VAL A 142 -8.74 -29.50 -42.66
CA VAL A 142 -8.01 -28.27 -43.02
C VAL A 142 -7.09 -28.50 -44.21
N GLY A 143 -6.54 -29.70 -44.36
CA GLY A 143 -5.64 -30.08 -45.45
C GLY A 143 -4.15 -29.88 -45.15
N LEU A 144 -3.81 -29.68 -43.88
CA LEU A 144 -2.42 -29.47 -43.48
C LEU A 144 -1.62 -30.79 -43.59
N PRO A 145 -0.45 -30.83 -44.25
CA PRO A 145 0.37 -32.01 -44.32
C PRO A 145 0.99 -32.39 -42.95
N TRP A 146 1.17 -33.68 -42.70
CA TRP A 146 1.65 -34.20 -41.39
C TRP A 146 3.04 -33.70 -40.99
N ASP A 147 3.90 -33.33 -41.92
CA ASP A 147 5.22 -32.75 -41.64
C ASP A 147 5.16 -31.34 -41.02
N ARG A 148 3.97 -30.72 -41.03
CA ARG A 148 3.69 -29.44 -40.37
C ARG A 148 2.86 -29.55 -39.10
N ILE A 149 2.50 -30.79 -38.72
CA ILE A 149 1.76 -31.10 -37.49
C ILE A 149 2.72 -31.81 -36.53
N LYS A 150 3.11 -31.14 -35.45
CA LYS A 150 4.04 -31.70 -34.46
C LYS A 150 3.31 -32.13 -33.21
N LYS A 151 3.57 -33.36 -32.77
CA LYS A 151 3.11 -33.87 -31.48
C LYS A 151 4.08 -33.46 -30.38
N LEU A 152 3.55 -32.87 -29.32
CA LEU A 152 4.28 -32.47 -28.12
C LEU A 152 3.62 -33.05 -26.86
N GLY A 153 4.39 -33.11 -25.77
CA GLY A 153 3.95 -33.67 -24.51
C GLY A 153 3.00 -32.77 -23.71
N LYS A 154 2.66 -33.25 -22.53
CA LYS A 154 1.74 -32.54 -21.63
C LYS A 154 2.28 -31.18 -21.18
N GLU A 155 3.59 -31.01 -21.10
CA GLU A 155 4.23 -29.74 -20.69
C GLU A 155 3.96 -28.62 -21.70
N ASP A 156 3.83 -28.93 -22.98
CA ASP A 156 3.65 -27.97 -24.06
C ASP A 156 2.19 -27.87 -24.54
N ASN A 157 1.52 -29.01 -24.77
CA ASN A 157 0.19 -29.04 -25.39
C ASN A 157 -0.94 -29.54 -24.49
N PHE A 158 -0.86 -29.29 -23.18
CA PHE A 158 -1.97 -29.48 -22.25
C PHE A 158 -2.08 -28.28 -21.32
N TRP A 159 -3.14 -27.49 -21.49
CA TRP A 159 -3.32 -26.30 -20.67
C TRP A 159 -4.02 -26.63 -19.34
N GLN A 160 -3.36 -26.25 -18.24
CA GLN A 160 -3.88 -26.32 -16.88
C GLN A 160 -3.28 -25.20 -16.03
N HIS A 161 -4.12 -24.50 -15.29
CA HIS A 161 -3.66 -23.49 -14.35
C HIS A 161 -4.31 -23.69 -12.96
N GLY A 162 -3.59 -24.36 -12.08
CA GLY A 162 -4.08 -24.76 -10.76
C GLY A 162 -5.21 -25.78 -10.87
N THR A 163 -6.28 -25.60 -10.08
CA THR A 163 -7.51 -26.38 -10.11
C THR A 163 -8.55 -25.73 -11.04
N GLY A 164 -9.41 -26.54 -11.62
CA GLY A 164 -10.50 -26.08 -12.48
C GLY A 164 -10.39 -26.55 -13.95
N PRO A 165 -11.10 -25.90 -14.87
CA PRO A 165 -11.19 -26.32 -16.26
C PRO A 165 -9.83 -26.41 -16.94
N CYS A 166 -9.58 -27.55 -17.62
CA CYS A 166 -8.33 -27.82 -18.31
C CYS A 166 -8.54 -28.78 -19.50
N GLY A 167 -7.51 -28.93 -20.34
CA GLY A 167 -7.59 -29.86 -21.47
C GLY A 167 -6.40 -29.78 -22.40
N PRO A 168 -6.33 -30.69 -23.40
CA PRO A 168 -5.34 -30.64 -24.47
C PRO A 168 -5.50 -29.35 -25.25
N CYS A 169 -4.39 -28.87 -25.82
CA CYS A 169 -4.42 -27.71 -26.71
C CYS A 169 -3.68 -27.98 -28.04
N THR A 170 -3.97 -27.16 -29.01
CA THR A 170 -3.28 -27.08 -30.27
C THR A 170 -2.88 -25.66 -30.55
N GLU A 171 -1.64 -25.46 -30.94
CA GLU A 171 -1.06 -24.13 -31.09
C GLU A 171 -0.68 -23.87 -32.55
N ILE A 172 -0.81 -22.63 -32.99
CA ILE A 172 -0.43 -22.22 -34.33
C ILE A 172 0.84 -21.36 -34.24
N TYR A 173 1.83 -21.76 -35.04
CA TYR A 173 3.15 -21.17 -35.15
C TYR A 173 3.40 -20.55 -36.50
N TYR A 174 4.17 -19.47 -36.53
CA TYR A 174 4.68 -18.83 -37.73
C TYR A 174 6.19 -19.02 -37.85
N ASP A 175 6.71 -19.55 -38.95
CA ASP A 175 8.14 -19.64 -39.28
C ASP A 175 8.63 -18.29 -39.79
N ARG A 176 9.36 -17.57 -38.96
CA ARG A 176 9.94 -16.26 -39.27
C ARG A 176 11.15 -16.34 -40.21
N GLY A 177 11.74 -17.52 -40.35
CA GLY A 177 12.91 -17.78 -41.15
C GLY A 177 14.13 -18.26 -40.34
N PRO A 178 15.09 -18.89 -41.04
CA PRO A 178 16.28 -19.45 -40.38
C PRO A 178 17.16 -18.41 -39.69
N GLU A 179 17.09 -17.14 -40.11
CA GLU A 179 17.82 -16.01 -39.50
C GLU A 179 17.43 -15.73 -38.04
N TYR A 180 16.23 -16.14 -37.63
CA TYR A 180 15.75 -16.03 -36.26
C TYR A 180 16.02 -17.30 -35.43
N GLY A 181 16.64 -18.32 -36.03
CA GLY A 181 16.88 -19.61 -35.36
C GLY A 181 18.11 -19.62 -34.48
N CYS A 182 18.15 -20.60 -33.56
CA CYS A 182 19.28 -20.82 -32.62
C CYS A 182 20.47 -21.55 -33.27
N ASN A 183 20.46 -21.83 -34.59
CA ASN A 183 21.46 -22.60 -35.32
C ASN A 183 21.70 -24.03 -34.81
N SER A 184 20.82 -24.56 -33.94
CA SER A 184 20.86 -25.94 -33.47
C SER A 184 20.40 -26.88 -34.61
N PRO A 185 21.01 -28.06 -34.77
CA PRO A 185 20.50 -29.08 -35.70
C PRO A 185 19.09 -29.56 -35.35
N THR A 186 18.65 -29.37 -34.13
CA THR A 186 17.33 -29.75 -33.63
C THR A 186 16.33 -28.58 -33.61
N CYS A 187 16.71 -27.41 -34.20
CA CYS A 187 15.83 -26.25 -34.28
C CYS A 187 14.55 -26.60 -35.07
N GLY A 188 13.40 -26.51 -34.42
CA GLY A 188 12.09 -26.83 -34.99
C GLY A 188 10.98 -26.20 -34.15
N VAL A 189 9.72 -26.50 -34.54
CA VAL A 189 8.54 -26.07 -33.78
C VAL A 189 8.63 -26.59 -32.33
N GLY A 190 8.36 -25.75 -31.34
CA GLY A 190 8.58 -26.03 -29.93
C GLY A 190 10.00 -25.74 -29.44
N CYS A 191 10.86 -25.13 -30.26
CA CYS A 191 12.15 -24.61 -29.81
C CYS A 191 11.98 -23.23 -29.19
N ASP A 192 12.71 -22.93 -28.08
CA ASP A 192 12.67 -21.64 -27.40
C ASP A 192 13.26 -20.44 -28.15
N CYS A 193 13.80 -20.68 -29.38
CA CYS A 193 14.32 -19.59 -30.21
C CYS A 193 13.19 -18.79 -30.87
N ASP A 194 13.55 -17.62 -31.43
CA ASP A 194 12.57 -16.70 -32.05
C ASP A 194 12.15 -17.08 -33.47
N ARG A 195 12.57 -18.23 -34.03
CA ARG A 195 12.23 -18.66 -35.39
C ARG A 195 10.76 -19.06 -35.52
N TYR A 196 10.32 -20.01 -34.66
CA TYR A 196 8.94 -20.51 -34.70
C TYR A 196 8.17 -19.77 -33.58
N MET A 197 7.47 -18.71 -33.96
CA MET A 197 6.71 -17.90 -33.02
C MET A 197 5.30 -18.46 -32.88
N GLU A 198 5.00 -18.99 -31.68
CA GLU A 198 3.63 -19.31 -31.28
C GLU A 198 2.86 -18.00 -31.11
N PHE A 199 1.70 -17.90 -31.79
CA PHE A 199 0.87 -16.71 -31.70
C PHE A 199 -0.58 -16.99 -31.28
N TRP A 200 -1.08 -18.23 -31.48
CA TRP A 200 -2.44 -18.61 -31.13
C TRP A 200 -2.50 -20.00 -30.49
N ASN A 201 -3.06 -20.10 -29.32
CA ASN A 201 -3.32 -21.34 -28.59
C ASN A 201 -4.84 -21.63 -28.57
N LEU A 202 -5.27 -22.81 -28.98
CA LEU A 202 -6.64 -23.29 -28.95
C LEU A 202 -6.75 -24.39 -27.91
N VAL A 203 -7.28 -24.01 -26.74
CA VAL A 203 -7.47 -24.92 -25.60
C VAL A 203 -8.82 -25.63 -25.71
N LEU A 204 -8.78 -26.93 -25.69
CA LEU A 204 -9.93 -27.82 -25.85
C LEU A 204 -10.36 -28.33 -24.47
N THR A 205 -11.03 -27.44 -23.73
CA THR A 205 -11.36 -27.64 -22.31
C THR A 205 -12.43 -28.73 -22.16
N GLN A 206 -12.05 -29.84 -21.60
CA GLN A 206 -12.92 -31.01 -21.43
C GLN A 206 -12.80 -31.67 -20.07
N PHE A 207 -11.84 -31.24 -19.21
CA PHE A 207 -11.63 -31.79 -17.89
C PHE A 207 -11.69 -30.71 -16.83
N ASP A 208 -11.99 -31.13 -15.58
CA ASP A 208 -11.86 -30.34 -14.37
C ASP A 208 -10.76 -30.94 -13.50
N ALA A 209 -9.73 -30.17 -13.21
CA ALA A 209 -8.58 -30.57 -12.40
C ALA A 209 -8.83 -30.32 -10.91
N HIS A 210 -8.62 -31.32 -10.07
CA HIS A 210 -8.82 -31.26 -8.61
C HIS A 210 -7.51 -31.08 -7.85
N GLU A 211 -7.59 -30.67 -6.57
CA GLU A 211 -6.42 -30.46 -5.70
C GLU A 211 -5.61 -31.73 -5.46
N ASP A 212 -6.23 -32.89 -5.55
CA ASP A 212 -5.58 -34.20 -5.41
C ASP A 212 -4.83 -34.68 -6.67
N GLY A 213 -4.85 -33.86 -7.74
CA GLY A 213 -4.22 -34.17 -9.02
C GLY A 213 -5.05 -35.07 -9.92
N THR A 214 -6.31 -35.35 -9.59
CA THR A 214 -7.23 -36.11 -10.44
C THR A 214 -7.97 -35.18 -11.41
N TYR A 215 -8.52 -35.78 -12.49
CA TYR A 215 -9.31 -35.10 -13.50
C TYR A 215 -10.68 -35.75 -13.59
N THR A 216 -11.72 -34.92 -13.66
CA THR A 216 -13.07 -35.38 -14.05
C THR A 216 -13.47 -34.75 -15.38
N GLU A 217 -14.21 -35.47 -16.22
CA GLU A 217 -14.78 -34.87 -17.44
C GLU A 217 -15.82 -33.79 -17.07
N LEU A 218 -15.79 -32.68 -17.82
CA LEU A 218 -16.81 -31.63 -17.70
C LEU A 218 -18.12 -32.12 -18.35
N ASP A 219 -19.25 -31.72 -17.82
CA ASP A 219 -20.58 -32.04 -18.39
C ASP A 219 -20.73 -31.58 -19.83
N HIS A 220 -20.04 -30.48 -20.18
CA HIS A 220 -19.98 -29.93 -21.52
C HIS A 220 -18.53 -29.62 -21.92
N LYS A 221 -18.16 -29.98 -23.15
CA LYS A 221 -16.87 -29.63 -23.75
C LYS A 221 -16.91 -28.17 -24.17
N ASN A 222 -15.86 -27.43 -23.81
CA ASN A 222 -15.76 -26.00 -24.03
C ASN A 222 -14.54 -25.68 -24.90
N VAL A 223 -14.53 -24.50 -25.49
CA VAL A 223 -13.38 -23.95 -26.20
C VAL A 223 -12.93 -22.68 -25.52
N ASP A 224 -11.63 -22.57 -25.27
CA ASP A 224 -10.94 -21.37 -24.81
C ASP A 224 -9.78 -21.11 -25.78
N THR A 225 -9.76 -19.97 -26.45
CA THR A 225 -8.63 -19.64 -27.32
C THR A 225 -7.93 -18.36 -26.86
N GLY A 226 -6.62 -18.31 -27.08
CA GLY A 226 -5.83 -17.14 -26.75
C GLY A 226 -4.79 -16.82 -27.82
N MET A 227 -5.03 -15.74 -28.57
CA MET A 227 -4.07 -15.19 -29.54
C MET A 227 -3.43 -13.91 -28.98
N GLY A 228 -2.10 -13.88 -28.88
CA GLY A 228 -1.37 -12.69 -28.46
C GLY A 228 -1.43 -11.61 -29.53
N LEU A 229 -2.10 -10.49 -29.25
CA LEU A 229 -2.30 -9.41 -30.25
C LEU A 229 -0.97 -8.81 -30.69
N GLU A 230 -0.06 -8.51 -29.76
CA GLU A 230 1.26 -7.95 -30.10
C GLU A 230 2.14 -8.94 -30.87
N ARG A 231 2.04 -10.26 -30.56
CA ARG A 231 2.75 -11.30 -31.33
C ARG A 231 2.20 -11.37 -32.75
N MET A 232 0.88 -11.37 -32.92
CA MET A 232 0.26 -11.34 -34.24
C MET A 232 0.64 -10.07 -35.01
N ALA A 233 0.64 -8.91 -34.37
CA ALA A 233 1.07 -7.66 -34.98
C ALA A 233 2.54 -7.69 -35.43
N THR A 234 3.43 -8.33 -34.64
CA THR A 234 4.84 -8.54 -35.01
C THR A 234 4.96 -9.29 -36.33
N ILE A 235 4.15 -10.35 -36.50
CA ILE A 235 4.11 -11.14 -37.75
C ILE A 235 3.55 -10.30 -38.92
N MET A 236 2.40 -9.62 -38.67
CA MET A 236 1.70 -8.89 -39.75
C MET A 236 2.46 -7.67 -40.26
N GLN A 237 3.21 -7.02 -39.38
CA GLN A 237 4.03 -5.85 -39.72
C GLN A 237 5.46 -6.22 -40.14
N GLY A 238 5.84 -7.51 -40.02
CA GLY A 238 7.17 -8.01 -40.44
C GLY A 238 8.31 -7.37 -39.62
N VAL A 239 8.10 -7.16 -38.32
CA VAL A 239 9.08 -6.52 -37.44
C VAL A 239 9.75 -7.53 -36.49
N ASP A 240 10.88 -7.15 -35.90
CA ASP A 240 11.72 -8.08 -35.14
C ASP A 240 11.21 -8.36 -33.74
N SER A 241 10.49 -7.43 -33.15
CA SER A 241 10.07 -7.49 -31.73
C SER A 241 8.69 -6.89 -31.52
N ILE A 242 8.02 -7.31 -30.47
CA ILE A 242 6.78 -6.68 -29.99
C ILE A 242 6.98 -5.18 -29.69
N PHE A 243 8.21 -4.75 -29.40
CA PHE A 243 8.55 -3.34 -29.17
C PHE A 243 8.62 -2.52 -30.45
N ASP A 244 8.54 -3.15 -31.61
CA ASP A 244 8.61 -2.51 -32.92
C ASP A 244 7.24 -2.43 -33.62
N VAL A 245 6.18 -3.05 -33.03
CA VAL A 245 4.81 -2.91 -33.55
C VAL A 245 4.28 -1.50 -33.34
N ASP A 246 3.46 -1.01 -34.25
CA ASP A 246 3.03 0.37 -34.40
C ASP A 246 2.67 1.10 -33.07
N THR A 247 1.75 0.55 -32.29
CA THR A 247 1.29 1.16 -31.03
C THR A 247 2.38 1.15 -29.95
N VAL A 248 3.14 0.06 -29.83
CA VAL A 248 4.22 -0.07 -28.83
C VAL A 248 5.43 0.76 -29.25
N LYS A 249 5.74 0.79 -30.53
CA LYS A 249 6.78 1.65 -31.11
C LYS A 249 6.52 3.12 -30.81
N TYR A 250 5.27 3.57 -30.95
CA TYR A 250 4.91 4.96 -30.62
C TYR A 250 5.29 5.32 -29.17
N ILE A 251 5.02 4.44 -28.22
CA ILE A 251 5.38 4.61 -26.81
C ILE A 251 6.90 4.54 -26.63
N ARG A 252 7.57 3.58 -27.26
CA ARG A 252 9.03 3.43 -27.25
C ARG A 252 9.73 4.69 -27.78
N ASP A 253 9.25 5.23 -28.89
CA ASP A 253 9.82 6.42 -29.51
C ASP A 253 9.62 7.66 -28.60
N ALA A 254 8.49 7.74 -27.86
CA ALA A 254 8.30 8.76 -26.82
C ALA A 254 9.30 8.63 -25.66
N VAL A 255 9.62 7.39 -25.23
CA VAL A 255 10.69 7.13 -24.26
C VAL A 255 12.05 7.61 -24.78
N CYS A 256 12.39 7.26 -26.03
CA CYS A 256 13.64 7.68 -26.67
C CYS A 256 13.75 9.21 -26.76
N GLN A 257 12.65 9.86 -27.16
CA GLN A 257 12.60 11.33 -27.22
C GLN A 257 12.80 11.96 -25.84
N LYS A 258 12.14 11.43 -24.82
CA LYS A 258 12.28 11.94 -23.45
C LYS A 258 13.70 11.77 -22.89
N ALA A 259 14.35 10.66 -23.19
CA ALA A 259 15.70 10.33 -22.75
C ALA A 259 16.79 10.98 -23.61
N GLY A 260 16.46 11.44 -24.82
CA GLY A 260 17.45 11.95 -25.79
C GLY A 260 18.37 10.86 -26.34
N VAL A 261 17.89 9.61 -26.45
CA VAL A 261 18.65 8.43 -26.93
C VAL A 261 18.08 7.90 -28.25
N GLU A 262 18.91 7.14 -28.98
CA GLU A 262 18.51 6.48 -30.22
C GLU A 262 18.46 4.97 -30.02
N TYR A 263 17.30 4.36 -30.30
CA TYR A 263 17.06 2.93 -30.19
C TYR A 263 17.78 2.16 -31.31
N GLY A 264 18.30 0.96 -31.01
CA GLY A 264 19.01 0.09 -31.95
C GLY A 264 20.52 0.34 -32.08
N LYS A 265 21.09 1.27 -31.29
CA LYS A 265 22.53 1.55 -31.33
C LYS A 265 23.34 0.91 -30.22
N GLU A 266 22.78 0.79 -29.03
CA GLU A 266 23.45 0.23 -27.88
C GLU A 266 22.51 -0.68 -27.09
N HIS A 267 22.88 -1.94 -26.93
CA HIS A 267 22.05 -2.97 -26.30
C HIS A 267 21.55 -2.59 -24.90
N LYS A 268 22.40 -1.97 -24.06
CA LYS A 268 22.00 -1.54 -22.71
C LYS A 268 20.96 -0.43 -22.73
N ILE A 269 21.05 0.50 -23.66
CA ILE A 269 20.06 1.55 -23.90
C ILE A 269 18.75 0.90 -24.34
N ASP A 270 18.81 -0.01 -25.31
CA ASP A 270 17.63 -0.69 -25.86
C ASP A 270 16.88 -1.47 -24.78
N VAL A 271 17.59 -2.21 -23.91
CA VAL A 271 17.01 -2.92 -22.77
C VAL A 271 16.26 -1.93 -21.85
N SER A 272 16.88 -0.83 -21.49
CA SER A 272 16.26 0.19 -20.61
C SER A 272 15.03 0.82 -21.26
N VAL A 273 15.09 1.13 -22.56
CA VAL A 273 13.97 1.68 -23.33
C VAL A 273 12.80 0.69 -23.39
N ARG A 274 13.07 -0.60 -23.66
CA ARG A 274 12.05 -1.67 -23.69
C ARG A 274 11.38 -1.84 -22.32
N ILE A 275 12.17 -1.86 -21.24
CA ILE A 275 11.65 -1.97 -19.86
C ILE A 275 10.71 -0.80 -19.55
N ILE A 276 11.12 0.44 -19.81
CA ILE A 276 10.27 1.61 -19.57
C ILE A 276 8.99 1.52 -20.42
N THR A 277 9.10 1.14 -21.70
CA THR A 277 7.96 1.01 -22.63
C THR A 277 6.94 -0.01 -22.14
N ASP A 278 7.37 -1.20 -21.73
CA ASP A 278 6.49 -2.26 -21.21
C ASP A 278 5.85 -1.84 -19.88
N HIS A 279 6.67 -1.34 -18.98
CA HIS A 279 6.20 -1.05 -17.62
C HIS A 279 5.27 0.15 -17.58
N ILE A 280 5.46 1.17 -18.44
CA ILE A 280 4.51 2.29 -18.50
C ILE A 280 3.15 1.86 -19.05
N ARG A 281 3.10 0.92 -20.02
CA ARG A 281 1.84 0.30 -20.46
C ARG A 281 1.16 -0.39 -19.28
N SER A 282 1.90 -1.26 -18.61
CA SER A 282 1.39 -2.06 -17.49
C SER A 282 0.83 -1.20 -16.36
N VAL A 283 1.59 -0.21 -15.86
CA VAL A 283 1.17 0.62 -14.71
C VAL A 283 0.02 1.56 -15.08
N THR A 284 -0.05 2.02 -16.32
CA THR A 284 -1.17 2.85 -16.80
C THR A 284 -2.48 2.07 -16.77
N ILE A 285 -2.49 0.85 -17.33
CA ILE A 285 -3.65 -0.04 -17.36
C ILE A 285 -4.05 -0.48 -15.93
N MET A 286 -3.10 -0.93 -15.13
CA MET A 286 -3.37 -1.36 -13.76
C MET A 286 -3.97 -0.23 -12.92
N THR A 287 -3.45 1.00 -13.06
CA THR A 287 -3.97 2.17 -12.33
C THR A 287 -5.38 2.54 -12.78
N ALA A 288 -5.67 2.48 -14.09
CA ALA A 288 -7.01 2.70 -14.63
C ALA A 288 -8.03 1.70 -14.09
N ASP A 289 -7.60 0.45 -13.88
CA ASP A 289 -8.42 -0.63 -13.33
C ASP A 289 -8.48 -0.63 -11.78
N GLY A 290 -7.96 0.43 -11.13
CA GLY A 290 -8.12 0.68 -9.70
C GLY A 290 -7.02 0.09 -8.81
N VAL A 291 -5.92 -0.42 -9.38
CA VAL A 291 -4.77 -0.87 -8.58
C VAL A 291 -3.99 0.34 -8.08
N LEU A 292 -3.74 0.39 -6.77
CA LEU A 292 -2.91 1.41 -6.13
C LEU A 292 -1.57 0.84 -5.69
N PRO A 293 -0.47 1.63 -5.72
CA PRO A 293 0.82 1.20 -5.22
C PRO A 293 0.74 0.80 -3.74
N SER A 294 1.19 -0.41 -3.39
CA SER A 294 1.23 -0.89 -2.01
C SER A 294 2.46 -1.76 -1.75
N ASN A 295 2.61 -2.26 -0.50
CA ASN A 295 3.72 -3.14 -0.12
C ASN A 295 3.40 -4.63 -0.32
N GLU A 296 2.16 -4.98 -0.62
CA GLU A 296 1.70 -6.36 -0.73
C GLU A 296 0.73 -6.53 -1.91
N GLY A 297 0.56 -7.76 -2.36
CA GLY A 297 -0.43 -8.14 -3.36
C GLY A 297 -0.23 -7.43 -4.70
N ARG A 298 -1.33 -7.12 -5.39
CA ARG A 298 -1.32 -6.50 -6.73
C ARG A 298 -0.71 -5.11 -6.75
N GLY A 299 -0.88 -4.34 -5.67
CA GLY A 299 -0.27 -3.02 -5.54
C GLY A 299 1.25 -3.06 -5.43
N TYR A 300 1.82 -4.14 -4.87
CA TYR A 300 3.26 -4.37 -4.90
C TYR A 300 3.78 -4.59 -6.33
N VAL A 301 3.04 -5.35 -7.14
CA VAL A 301 3.40 -5.54 -8.56
C VAL A 301 3.43 -4.20 -9.29
N LEU A 302 2.37 -3.39 -9.15
CA LEU A 302 2.32 -2.05 -9.75
C LEU A 302 3.49 -1.18 -9.28
N ARG A 303 3.77 -1.15 -7.99
CA ARG A 303 4.90 -0.41 -7.41
C ARG A 303 6.24 -0.89 -7.94
N ARG A 304 6.45 -2.21 -8.05
CA ARG A 304 7.68 -2.81 -8.60
C ARG A 304 7.92 -2.36 -10.04
N LEU A 305 6.90 -2.46 -10.91
CA LEU A 305 6.98 -2.05 -12.30
C LEU A 305 7.27 -0.55 -12.45
N LEU A 306 6.56 0.29 -11.71
CA LEU A 306 6.73 1.73 -11.73
C LEU A 306 8.16 2.13 -11.31
N ARG A 307 8.64 1.59 -10.19
CA ARG A 307 9.97 1.89 -9.66
C ARG A 307 11.08 1.36 -10.56
N ARG A 308 10.87 0.20 -11.21
CA ARG A 308 11.81 -0.34 -12.20
C ARG A 308 11.89 0.56 -13.43
N ALA A 309 10.76 1.04 -13.94
CA ALA A 309 10.73 2.03 -15.03
C ALA A 309 11.44 3.34 -14.64
N ALA A 310 11.16 3.88 -13.44
CA ALA A 310 11.81 5.09 -12.94
C ALA A 310 13.34 4.94 -12.79
N ARG A 311 13.83 3.77 -12.31
CA ARG A 311 15.27 3.45 -12.27
C ARG A 311 15.90 3.47 -13.67
N HIS A 312 15.27 2.78 -14.62
CA HIS A 312 15.77 2.72 -15.99
C HIS A 312 15.77 4.11 -16.67
N GLY A 313 14.77 4.96 -16.36
CA GLY A 313 14.78 6.36 -16.76
C GLY A 313 16.01 7.11 -16.24
N LYS A 314 16.36 6.89 -14.97
CA LYS A 314 17.57 7.47 -14.37
C LYS A 314 18.86 6.94 -15.02
N LEU A 315 18.92 5.65 -15.36
CA LEU A 315 20.05 5.06 -16.10
C LEU A 315 20.20 5.67 -17.51
N LEU A 316 19.11 6.06 -18.16
CA LEU A 316 19.10 6.77 -19.43
C LEU A 316 19.38 8.28 -19.29
N GLY A 317 19.56 8.80 -18.06
CA GLY A 317 19.86 10.21 -17.79
C GLY A 317 18.64 11.12 -17.70
N ILE A 318 17.40 10.59 -17.68
CA ILE A 318 16.19 11.39 -17.51
C ILE A 318 16.20 12.01 -16.10
N GLN A 319 15.96 13.33 -16.05
CA GLN A 319 15.89 14.09 -14.80
C GLN A 319 14.45 14.41 -14.43
N GLY A 320 14.10 14.27 -13.15
CA GLY A 320 12.76 14.55 -12.61
C GLY A 320 11.72 13.53 -13.01
N GLU A 321 10.45 13.86 -12.79
CA GLU A 321 9.30 13.02 -13.12
C GLU A 321 9.10 12.92 -14.64
N PHE A 322 8.75 11.74 -15.12
CA PHE A 322 8.51 11.50 -16.54
C PHE A 322 7.44 10.44 -16.84
N LEU A 323 7.11 9.59 -15.88
CA LEU A 323 6.19 8.48 -16.10
C LEU A 323 4.77 8.94 -16.42
N ALA A 324 4.28 9.97 -15.73
CA ALA A 324 2.97 10.55 -16.04
C ALA A 324 2.90 11.13 -17.46
N GLU A 325 4.00 11.71 -17.96
CA GLU A 325 4.10 12.21 -19.33
C GLU A 325 4.09 11.07 -20.35
N LEU A 326 4.84 9.99 -20.10
CA LEU A 326 4.85 8.81 -20.97
C LEU A 326 3.52 8.05 -20.98
N SER A 327 2.79 8.07 -19.86
CA SER A 327 1.45 7.48 -19.76
C SER A 327 0.46 8.10 -20.76
N LYS A 328 0.64 9.38 -21.15
CA LYS A 328 -0.15 10.02 -22.21
C LYS A 328 0.00 9.30 -23.55
N ALA A 329 1.20 8.82 -23.88
CA ALA A 329 1.43 8.05 -25.10
C ALA A 329 0.66 6.71 -25.08
N VAL A 330 0.60 6.04 -23.91
CA VAL A 330 -0.19 4.82 -23.73
C VAL A 330 -1.68 5.10 -23.92
N ILE A 331 -2.20 6.17 -23.31
CA ILE A 331 -3.60 6.58 -23.44
C ILE A 331 -3.94 6.91 -24.89
N THR A 332 -3.04 7.59 -25.60
CA THR A 332 -3.23 7.94 -27.03
C THR A 332 -3.36 6.69 -27.89
N CYS A 333 -2.55 5.66 -27.67
CA CYS A 333 -2.58 4.43 -28.48
C CYS A 333 -3.72 3.48 -28.11
N SER A 334 -4.14 3.46 -26.85
CA SER A 334 -5.05 2.45 -26.30
C SER A 334 -6.43 3.01 -25.92
N GLY A 335 -6.62 4.32 -25.91
CA GLY A 335 -7.85 4.97 -25.42
C GLY A 335 -9.09 4.69 -26.31
N GLU A 336 -8.92 4.36 -27.58
CA GLU A 336 -10.03 3.94 -28.43
C GLU A 336 -10.58 2.56 -28.01
N ALA A 337 -9.68 1.62 -27.71
CA ALA A 337 -10.04 0.28 -27.24
C ALA A 337 -10.50 0.27 -25.77
N TYR A 338 -9.95 1.17 -24.98
CA TYR A 338 -10.16 1.28 -23.52
C TYR A 338 -10.50 2.72 -23.12
N PRO A 339 -11.75 3.18 -23.36
CA PRO A 339 -12.16 4.57 -23.07
C PRO A 339 -11.95 5.02 -21.62
N GLU A 340 -11.98 4.07 -20.68
CA GLU A 340 -11.71 4.32 -19.26
C GLU A 340 -10.32 4.95 -19.00
N LEU A 341 -9.36 4.75 -19.90
CA LEU A 341 -8.03 5.39 -19.80
C LEU A 341 -8.13 6.91 -20.00
N VAL A 342 -8.98 7.34 -20.93
CA VAL A 342 -9.22 8.76 -21.20
C VAL A 342 -10.01 9.38 -20.05
N ASP A 343 -11.05 8.70 -19.58
CA ASP A 343 -11.92 9.19 -18.50
C ASP A 343 -11.15 9.37 -17.18
N LYS A 344 -10.16 8.50 -16.93
CA LYS A 344 -9.37 8.49 -15.68
C LYS A 344 -7.96 9.08 -15.83
N GLN A 345 -7.64 9.78 -16.93
CA GLN A 345 -6.27 10.19 -17.22
C GLN A 345 -5.63 11.04 -16.10
N ASP A 346 -6.36 12.00 -15.54
CA ASP A 346 -5.84 12.88 -14.48
C ASP A 346 -5.55 12.10 -13.20
N TYR A 347 -6.40 11.11 -12.90
CA TYR A 347 -6.20 10.19 -11.79
C TYR A 347 -4.94 9.34 -12.00
N ILE A 348 -4.76 8.76 -13.18
CA ILE A 348 -3.58 7.96 -13.55
C ILE A 348 -2.32 8.81 -13.37
N PHE A 349 -2.27 10.01 -13.95
CA PHE A 349 -1.11 10.90 -13.87
C PHE A 349 -0.76 11.24 -12.43
N LYS A 350 -1.77 11.53 -11.60
CA LYS A 350 -1.57 11.86 -10.18
C LYS A 350 -0.96 10.69 -9.40
N ILE A 351 -1.45 9.47 -9.60
CA ILE A 351 -0.92 8.27 -8.93
C ILE A 351 0.53 8.00 -9.34
N LEU A 352 0.82 8.04 -10.65
CA LEU A 352 2.16 7.80 -11.16
C LEU A 352 3.15 8.85 -10.62
N SER A 353 2.81 10.13 -10.68
CA SER A 353 3.66 11.21 -10.17
C SER A 353 3.93 11.09 -8.67
N ILE A 354 2.91 10.76 -7.86
CA ILE A 354 3.08 10.61 -6.39
C ILE A 354 4.06 9.48 -6.07
N GLU A 355 3.89 8.30 -6.68
CA GLU A 355 4.75 7.15 -6.41
C GLU A 355 6.17 7.37 -6.97
N GLU A 356 6.29 7.97 -8.16
CA GLU A 356 7.57 8.30 -8.77
C GLU A 356 8.37 9.28 -7.89
N ASN A 357 7.73 10.37 -7.41
CA ASN A 357 8.33 11.33 -6.49
C ASN A 357 8.72 10.70 -5.16
N SER A 358 7.86 9.85 -4.61
CA SER A 358 8.15 9.12 -3.39
C SER A 358 9.39 8.24 -3.55
N PHE A 359 9.51 7.59 -4.71
CA PHE A 359 10.65 6.74 -5.04
C PHE A 359 11.95 7.54 -5.20
N TYR A 360 11.92 8.68 -5.89
CA TYR A 360 13.11 9.52 -6.06
C TYR A 360 13.68 10.05 -4.73
N LYS A 361 12.84 10.28 -3.73
CA LYS A 361 13.31 10.65 -2.38
C LYS A 361 14.10 9.55 -1.66
N THR A 362 13.87 8.30 -2.01
CA THR A 362 14.45 7.13 -1.34
C THR A 362 15.55 6.45 -2.16
N ILE A 363 15.47 6.52 -3.50
CA ILE A 363 16.37 5.77 -4.39
C ILE A 363 17.83 6.20 -4.25
N ASP A 364 18.11 7.51 -4.17
CA ASP A 364 19.48 8.01 -4.13
C ASP A 364 20.22 7.51 -2.89
N LYS A 365 19.57 7.58 -1.73
CA LYS A 365 20.14 7.08 -0.48
C LYS A 365 20.28 5.57 -0.46
N GLY A 366 19.26 4.84 -0.98
CA GLY A 366 19.31 3.39 -1.09
C GLY A 366 20.42 2.90 -2.03
N MET A 367 20.59 3.57 -3.17
CA MET A 367 21.67 3.29 -4.13
C MET A 367 23.05 3.55 -3.56
N GLU A 368 23.24 4.64 -2.80
CA GLU A 368 24.49 4.97 -2.12
C GLU A 368 24.89 3.87 -1.13
N ILE A 369 23.95 3.47 -0.26
CA ILE A 369 24.17 2.40 0.73
C ILE A 369 24.44 1.06 0.03
N LEU A 370 23.64 0.70 -1.00
CA LEU A 370 23.84 -0.53 -1.75
C LEU A 370 25.24 -0.57 -2.41
N LYS A 371 25.69 0.55 -2.96
CA LYS A 371 27.01 0.66 -3.56
C LYS A 371 28.11 0.49 -2.53
N GLU A 372 27.99 1.11 -1.35
CA GLU A 372 28.92 0.91 -0.23
C GLU A 372 28.98 -0.56 0.20
N ASP A 373 27.81 -1.19 0.41
CA ASP A 373 27.70 -2.60 0.77
C ASP A 373 28.34 -3.52 -0.30
N MET A 374 28.16 -3.21 -1.59
CA MET A 374 28.77 -3.95 -2.71
C MET A 374 30.29 -3.78 -2.77
N GLU A 375 30.83 -2.58 -2.46
CA GLU A 375 32.27 -2.33 -2.38
C GLU A 375 32.90 -3.09 -1.20
N GLU A 376 32.23 -3.12 -0.03
CA GLU A 376 32.64 -3.94 1.11
C GLU A 376 32.66 -5.43 0.76
N MET A 377 31.63 -5.94 0.12
CA MET A 377 31.55 -7.34 -0.31
C MET A 377 32.67 -7.71 -1.30
N LYS A 378 32.93 -6.83 -2.28
CA LYS A 378 34.03 -7.04 -3.24
C LYS A 378 35.38 -7.09 -2.53
N ALA A 379 35.62 -6.20 -1.56
CA ALA A 379 36.83 -6.17 -0.78
C ALA A 379 37.00 -7.43 0.09
N ALA A 380 35.89 -8.00 0.58
CA ALA A 380 35.87 -9.25 1.34
C ALA A 380 35.87 -10.52 0.48
N GLY A 381 35.75 -10.40 -0.86
CA GLY A 381 35.61 -11.55 -1.77
C GLY A 381 34.26 -12.26 -1.65
N GLU A 382 33.24 -11.59 -1.11
CA GLU A 382 31.88 -12.11 -0.94
C GLU A 382 31.04 -11.82 -2.17
N THR A 383 30.20 -12.78 -2.56
CA THR A 383 29.25 -12.65 -3.68
C THR A 383 27.80 -12.73 -3.24
N VAL A 384 27.53 -12.95 -1.95
CA VAL A 384 26.18 -13.08 -1.39
C VAL A 384 25.95 -12.00 -0.34
N MET A 385 25.00 -11.11 -0.58
CA MET A 385 24.59 -10.10 0.40
C MET A 385 23.76 -10.75 1.51
N SER A 386 24.09 -10.45 2.77
CA SER A 386 23.34 -10.99 3.91
C SER A 386 21.87 -10.53 3.92
N GLY A 387 20.99 -11.41 4.45
CA GLY A 387 19.57 -11.08 4.60
C GLY A 387 19.33 -9.85 5.46
N GLU A 388 20.14 -9.61 6.50
CA GLU A 388 20.05 -8.43 7.36
C GLU A 388 20.34 -7.12 6.60
N LYS A 389 21.40 -7.07 5.77
CA LYS A 389 21.73 -5.89 4.96
C LYS A 389 20.63 -5.60 3.93
N SER A 390 20.15 -6.61 3.22
CA SER A 390 19.09 -6.47 2.23
C SER A 390 17.75 -6.11 2.89
N PHE A 391 17.45 -6.67 4.07
CA PHE A 391 16.25 -6.31 4.85
C PHE A 391 16.32 -4.86 5.38
N ARG A 392 17.47 -4.41 5.83
CA ARG A 392 17.68 -3.01 6.24
C ARG A 392 17.41 -2.02 5.10
N LEU A 393 17.88 -2.32 3.89
CA LEU A 393 17.58 -1.53 2.69
C LEU A 393 16.07 -1.47 2.43
N TYR A 394 15.38 -2.60 2.56
CA TYR A 394 13.94 -2.70 2.34
C TYR A 394 13.11 -1.99 3.43
N ASP A 395 13.33 -2.33 4.71
CA ASP A 395 12.50 -1.90 5.83
C ASP A 395 12.77 -0.45 6.25
N THR A 396 14.06 -0.08 6.37
CA THR A 396 14.46 1.24 6.89
C THR A 396 14.50 2.31 5.80
N TYR A 397 14.97 1.94 4.62
CA TYR A 397 15.17 2.91 3.53
C TYR A 397 14.12 2.80 2.42
N GLY A 398 13.20 1.82 2.50
CA GLY A 398 12.16 1.65 1.51
C GLY A 398 12.67 1.25 0.11
N PHE A 399 13.88 0.70 0.04
CA PHE A 399 14.51 0.28 -1.21
C PHE A 399 14.06 -1.15 -1.56
N PRO A 400 13.38 -1.38 -2.70
CA PRO A 400 12.79 -2.68 -3.01
C PRO A 400 13.83 -3.80 -3.09
N VAL A 401 13.54 -4.95 -2.50
CA VAL A 401 14.44 -6.11 -2.54
C VAL A 401 14.68 -6.63 -3.95
N ASP A 402 13.65 -6.60 -4.81
CA ASP A 402 13.79 -7.01 -6.22
C ASP A 402 14.77 -6.11 -6.97
N LEU A 403 14.76 -4.81 -6.68
CA LEU A 403 15.71 -3.86 -7.23
C LEU A 403 17.14 -4.12 -6.69
N THR A 404 17.26 -4.49 -5.41
CA THR A 404 18.52 -4.91 -4.81
C THR A 404 19.06 -6.16 -5.51
N LYS A 405 18.20 -7.15 -5.77
CA LYS A 405 18.57 -8.39 -6.50
C LYS A 405 19.06 -8.06 -7.91
N GLU A 406 18.31 -7.30 -8.68
CA GLU A 406 18.65 -6.93 -10.05
C GLU A 406 20.01 -6.23 -10.15
N ILE A 407 20.29 -5.28 -9.24
CA ILE A 407 21.58 -4.56 -9.22
C ILE A 407 22.73 -5.48 -8.82
N LEU A 408 22.53 -6.37 -7.87
CA LEU A 408 23.54 -7.33 -7.45
C LEU A 408 23.81 -8.34 -8.56
N GLU A 409 22.81 -8.85 -9.26
CA GLU A 409 22.96 -9.76 -10.40
C GLU A 409 23.72 -9.11 -11.56
N GLU A 410 23.46 -7.83 -11.87
CA GLU A 410 24.24 -7.06 -12.85
C GLU A 410 25.74 -7.02 -12.51
N ALA A 411 26.07 -7.11 -11.21
CA ALA A 411 27.45 -7.12 -10.70
C ALA A 411 28.01 -8.53 -10.43
N GLY A 412 27.25 -9.60 -10.78
CA GLY A 412 27.64 -11.00 -10.52
C GLY A 412 27.51 -11.43 -9.05
N MET A 413 26.66 -10.74 -8.29
CA MET A 413 26.35 -11.01 -6.88
C MET A 413 24.89 -11.43 -6.70
N ARG A 414 24.50 -11.86 -5.49
CA ARG A 414 23.13 -12.24 -5.18
C ARG A 414 22.75 -11.90 -3.73
N VAL A 415 21.45 -11.92 -3.43
CA VAL A 415 20.89 -11.77 -2.06
C VAL A 415 20.76 -13.15 -1.42
N ASP A 416 20.96 -13.25 -0.10
CA ASP A 416 20.51 -14.39 0.71
C ASP A 416 19.01 -14.28 0.96
N GLU A 417 18.23 -14.92 0.10
CA GLU A 417 16.76 -14.84 0.12
C GLU A 417 16.14 -15.53 1.33
N GLU A 418 16.74 -16.62 1.80
CA GLU A 418 16.22 -17.34 2.98
C GLU A 418 16.41 -16.48 4.25
N ALA A 419 17.57 -15.85 4.40
CA ALA A 419 17.82 -14.97 5.52
C ALA A 419 16.94 -13.71 5.44
N PHE A 420 16.73 -13.13 4.25
CA PHE A 420 15.79 -12.02 4.05
C PHE A 420 14.35 -12.40 4.45
N ALA A 421 13.87 -13.58 4.03
CA ALA A 421 12.53 -14.07 4.36
C ALA A 421 12.33 -14.26 5.86
N LYS A 422 13.36 -14.69 6.60
CA LYS A 422 13.34 -14.82 8.08
C LYS A 422 13.19 -13.45 8.76
N GLU A 423 13.93 -12.43 8.31
CA GLU A 423 13.79 -11.07 8.86
C GLU A 423 12.41 -10.48 8.57
N MET A 424 11.88 -10.71 7.39
CA MET A 424 10.53 -10.30 6.98
C MET A 424 9.46 -10.96 7.87
N GLN A 425 9.59 -12.26 8.15
CA GLN A 425 8.66 -12.97 9.03
C GLN A 425 8.75 -12.43 10.46
N ALA A 426 9.95 -12.20 10.97
CA ALA A 426 10.16 -11.64 12.30
C ALA A 426 9.53 -10.24 12.45
N GLN A 427 9.56 -9.41 11.40
CA GLN A 427 8.87 -8.11 11.38
C GLN A 427 7.35 -8.29 11.43
N LYS A 428 6.77 -9.20 10.60
CA LYS A 428 5.34 -9.50 10.60
C LYS A 428 4.85 -9.99 11.97
N ASP A 429 5.62 -10.81 12.63
CA ASP A 429 5.29 -11.32 13.96
C ASP A 429 5.36 -10.23 15.04
N ARG A 430 6.34 -9.31 14.94
CA ARG A 430 6.39 -8.11 15.79
C ARG A 430 5.18 -7.20 15.58
N ALA A 431 4.80 -6.97 14.33
CA ALA A 431 3.63 -6.17 13.98
C ALA A 431 2.31 -6.82 14.44
N ARG A 432 2.18 -8.16 14.36
CA ARG A 432 1.05 -8.92 14.92
C ARG A 432 0.96 -8.79 16.43
N LYS A 433 2.06 -8.94 17.15
CA LYS A 433 2.10 -8.79 18.61
C LYS A 433 1.76 -7.37 19.05
N ALA A 434 2.20 -6.36 18.32
CA ALA A 434 1.92 -4.95 18.61
C ALA A 434 0.44 -4.56 18.36
N ARG A 435 -0.30 -5.29 17.51
CA ARG A 435 -1.71 -5.03 17.21
C ARG A 435 -2.70 -5.66 18.17
N GLY A 436 -2.25 -6.34 19.27
CA GLY A 436 -3.12 -7.00 20.24
C GLY A 436 -3.92 -8.13 19.55
N GLY A 437 -3.53 -9.38 19.81
CA GLY A 437 -4.05 -10.53 19.10
C GLY A 437 -5.54 -10.79 19.37
N GLU A 438 -6.42 -10.14 18.63
CA GLU A 438 -7.73 -10.66 18.33
C GLU A 438 -7.69 -11.20 16.91
N GLY A 439 -7.34 -12.49 16.83
CA GLY A 439 -7.30 -13.24 15.59
C GLY A 439 -8.70 -13.47 15.07
N TYR A 440 -8.94 -13.08 13.84
CA TYR A 440 -10.01 -13.67 13.02
C TYR A 440 -9.78 -15.18 12.99
N MET A 441 -10.58 -15.94 13.74
CA MET A 441 -10.50 -17.41 13.83
C MET A 441 -11.02 -18.01 12.53
N GLY A 442 -10.13 -18.33 11.63
CA GLY A 442 -10.39 -19.26 10.55
C GLY A 442 -10.40 -20.70 11.10
N ALA A 443 -11.56 -21.37 10.92
CA ALA A 443 -11.74 -22.84 10.95
C ALA A 443 -11.05 -23.63 12.09
N ALA A 444 -11.33 -23.29 13.34
CA ALA A 444 -11.31 -24.27 14.41
C ALA A 444 -12.73 -24.83 14.58
N VAL A 445 -12.88 -26.13 14.70
CA VAL A 445 -14.15 -26.78 15.13
C VAL A 445 -14.58 -26.07 16.42
N THR A 446 -15.71 -25.39 16.38
CA THR A 446 -16.24 -24.65 17.54
C THR A 446 -17.34 -25.48 18.18
N VAL A 447 -17.62 -25.25 19.46
CA VAL A 447 -18.77 -25.86 20.15
C VAL A 447 -20.09 -25.65 19.41
N TYR A 448 -20.18 -24.66 18.52
CA TYR A 448 -21.36 -24.39 17.72
C TYR A 448 -21.60 -25.37 16.58
N ASP A 449 -20.61 -26.20 16.23
CA ASP A 449 -20.75 -27.26 15.22
C ASP A 449 -21.52 -28.48 15.77
N GLU A 450 -21.65 -28.58 17.10
CA GLU A 450 -22.44 -29.59 17.78
C GLU A 450 -23.95 -29.25 17.82
N LEU A 451 -24.32 -28.01 17.47
CA LEU A 451 -25.70 -27.57 17.45
C LEU A 451 -26.46 -28.11 16.22
N PRO A 452 -27.79 -28.34 16.32
CA PRO A 452 -28.61 -28.81 15.21
C PRO A 452 -28.43 -27.95 13.96
N THR A 453 -28.28 -28.59 12.80
CA THR A 453 -28.01 -27.90 11.51
C THR A 453 -29.23 -27.15 11.00
N ASP A 454 -30.44 -27.56 11.40
CA ASP A 454 -31.75 -26.98 11.05
C ASP A 454 -32.16 -25.81 11.96
N LEU A 455 -31.31 -25.41 12.88
CA LEU A 455 -31.58 -24.31 13.80
C LEU A 455 -31.44 -22.98 13.06
N GLU A 456 -32.54 -22.25 12.91
CA GLU A 456 -32.58 -20.93 12.30
C GLU A 456 -33.06 -19.87 13.29
N THR A 457 -32.52 -18.67 13.21
CA THR A 457 -32.96 -17.51 13.99
C THR A 457 -33.54 -16.45 13.06
N LYS A 458 -34.82 -16.08 13.24
CA LYS A 458 -35.45 -15.00 12.49
C LYS A 458 -35.10 -13.65 13.12
N PHE A 459 -34.42 -12.80 12.38
CA PHE A 459 -34.09 -11.43 12.81
C PHE A 459 -35.32 -10.50 12.61
N ALA A 460 -35.77 -9.84 13.67
CA ALA A 460 -36.88 -8.91 13.67
C ALA A 460 -36.47 -7.47 14.05
N GLY A 461 -35.20 -7.23 14.33
CA GLY A 461 -34.68 -6.00 14.93
C GLY A 461 -34.60 -4.79 13.98
N TYR A 462 -35.07 -4.89 12.73
CA TYR A 462 -35.30 -3.72 11.89
C TYR A 462 -36.58 -2.98 12.26
N ASP A 463 -37.61 -3.74 12.76
CA ASP A 463 -38.97 -3.24 13.01
C ASP A 463 -39.26 -3.05 14.51
N VAL A 464 -38.67 -3.92 15.36
CA VAL A 464 -38.99 -3.94 16.80
C VAL A 464 -37.70 -3.96 17.66
N ASP A 465 -37.80 -3.28 18.81
CA ASP A 465 -36.73 -3.26 19.82
C ASP A 465 -36.87 -4.41 20.84
N THR A 466 -38.08 -5.09 20.86
CA THR A 466 -38.40 -6.14 21.82
C THR A 466 -39.18 -7.26 21.16
N VAL A 467 -38.86 -8.49 21.46
CA VAL A 467 -39.64 -9.70 21.12
C VAL A 467 -40.04 -10.38 22.40
N VAL A 468 -41.35 -10.41 22.72
CA VAL A 468 -41.91 -10.81 24.03
C VAL A 468 -42.08 -12.33 24.16
N ASP A 469 -42.06 -13.09 23.10
CA ASP A 469 -42.40 -14.50 23.01
C ASP A 469 -41.35 -15.30 22.23
N ALA A 470 -40.08 -14.89 22.30
CA ALA A 470 -38.92 -15.61 21.74
C ALA A 470 -38.71 -16.92 22.51
N LYS A 471 -38.41 -18.01 21.79
CA LYS A 471 -38.11 -19.30 22.41
C LYS A 471 -36.62 -19.55 22.44
N ILE A 472 -36.07 -19.98 23.59
CA ILE A 472 -34.70 -20.45 23.66
C ILE A 472 -34.63 -21.83 22.97
N VAL A 473 -33.92 -21.91 21.84
CA VAL A 473 -33.86 -23.15 21.02
C VAL A 473 -32.56 -23.93 21.24
N ALA A 474 -31.51 -23.27 21.73
CA ALA A 474 -30.26 -23.89 22.15
C ALA A 474 -29.51 -22.99 23.12
N LEU A 475 -28.62 -23.57 23.89
CA LEU A 475 -27.80 -22.91 24.90
C LEU A 475 -26.40 -23.53 24.97
N VAL A 476 -25.40 -22.67 25.08
CA VAL A 476 -24.01 -23.04 25.40
C VAL A 476 -23.68 -22.39 26.74
N ALA A 477 -23.26 -23.16 27.73
CA ALA A 477 -22.86 -22.64 29.05
C ALA A 477 -21.41 -23.07 29.33
N ASN A 478 -20.58 -22.11 29.73
CA ASN A 478 -19.16 -22.37 30.07
C ASN A 478 -18.43 -23.21 28.99
N ASP A 479 -18.58 -22.82 27.72
CA ASP A 479 -17.97 -23.45 26.51
C ASP A 479 -18.45 -24.86 26.19
N ALA A 480 -19.60 -25.31 26.70
CA ALA A 480 -20.21 -26.60 26.37
C ALA A 480 -21.71 -26.46 26.08
N VAL A 481 -22.22 -27.25 25.12
CA VAL A 481 -23.68 -27.35 24.86
C VAL A 481 -24.39 -27.84 26.12
N ALA A 482 -25.44 -27.13 26.56
CA ALA A 482 -26.14 -27.39 27.81
C ALA A 482 -27.67 -27.22 27.64
N ASP A 483 -28.46 -27.92 28.47
CA ASP A 483 -29.90 -27.77 28.54
C ASP A 483 -30.35 -26.58 29.40
N GLY A 484 -29.43 -26.04 30.25
CA GLY A 484 -29.74 -24.90 31.11
C GLY A 484 -28.46 -24.27 31.70
N ALA A 485 -28.61 -23.06 32.27
CA ALA A 485 -27.55 -22.31 32.93
C ALA A 485 -28.09 -21.57 34.16
N GLN A 486 -27.20 -21.30 35.15
CA GLN A 486 -27.56 -20.64 36.42
C GLN A 486 -26.86 -19.27 36.54
N ALA A 487 -27.24 -18.50 37.54
CA ALA A 487 -26.62 -17.20 37.85
C ALA A 487 -25.09 -17.29 37.90
N GLU A 488 -24.40 -16.31 37.30
CA GLU A 488 -22.96 -16.17 37.12
C GLU A 488 -22.34 -17.01 35.99
N ASP A 489 -23.11 -17.96 35.36
CA ASP A 489 -22.61 -18.70 34.21
C ASP A 489 -22.46 -17.78 32.98
N SER A 490 -21.32 -17.95 32.28
CA SER A 490 -21.14 -17.40 30.93
C SER A 490 -21.95 -18.21 29.95
N VAL A 491 -22.81 -17.55 29.17
CA VAL A 491 -23.74 -18.23 28.28
C VAL A 491 -23.77 -17.65 26.88
N VAL A 492 -24.09 -18.52 25.93
CA VAL A 492 -24.50 -18.14 24.57
C VAL A 492 -25.90 -18.69 24.34
N VAL A 493 -26.87 -17.82 24.18
CA VAL A 493 -28.27 -18.15 23.97
C VAL A 493 -28.63 -18.08 22.48
N PHE A 494 -29.35 -19.08 21.97
CA PHE A 494 -29.89 -19.09 20.64
C PHE A 494 -31.45 -19.01 20.73
N LEU A 495 -31.99 -18.03 20.01
CA LEU A 495 -33.44 -17.78 19.96
C LEU A 495 -34.02 -18.16 18.58
N ASP A 496 -35.28 -18.61 18.52
CA ASP A 496 -35.98 -18.81 17.25
C ASP A 496 -36.20 -17.49 16.49
N ARG A 497 -36.42 -16.39 17.23
CA ARG A 497 -36.46 -15.02 16.68
C ARG A 497 -35.85 -14.00 17.66
N THR A 498 -35.25 -12.96 17.13
CA THR A 498 -34.50 -11.99 17.93
C THR A 498 -34.64 -10.58 17.42
N PRO A 499 -34.71 -9.55 18.33
CA PRO A 499 -34.53 -8.16 17.94
C PRO A 499 -33.04 -7.74 17.88
N PHE A 500 -32.09 -8.60 18.35
CA PHE A 500 -30.69 -8.28 18.45
C PHE A 500 -29.99 -8.35 17.10
N TYR A 501 -29.35 -7.27 16.69
CA TYR A 501 -28.48 -7.24 15.52
C TYR A 501 -27.20 -7.99 15.82
N ALA A 502 -26.86 -8.96 15.00
CA ALA A 502 -25.61 -9.67 15.08
C ALA A 502 -24.50 -8.91 14.33
N GLU A 503 -23.30 -8.87 14.89
CA GLU A 503 -22.14 -8.24 14.27
C GLU A 503 -22.00 -8.61 12.79
N SER A 504 -22.03 -7.61 11.93
CA SER A 504 -21.96 -7.75 10.47
C SER A 504 -21.69 -6.41 9.80
N GLY A 505 -21.00 -6.43 8.64
CA GLY A 505 -20.74 -5.23 7.84
C GLY A 505 -19.97 -4.12 8.59
N GLY A 506 -19.17 -4.50 9.60
CA GLY A 506 -18.40 -3.57 10.44
C GLY A 506 -19.21 -2.93 11.58
N GLN A 507 -20.52 -3.18 11.71
CA GLN A 507 -21.31 -2.77 12.87
C GLN A 507 -21.23 -3.83 13.97
N VAL A 508 -20.94 -3.40 15.20
CA VAL A 508 -20.91 -4.25 16.40
C VAL A 508 -22.30 -4.83 16.71
N GLY A 509 -22.30 -5.98 17.41
CA GLY A 509 -23.52 -6.61 17.89
C GLY A 509 -24.23 -5.77 18.96
N ASP A 510 -25.54 -6.01 19.12
CA ASP A 510 -26.32 -5.34 20.14
C ASP A 510 -26.06 -5.89 21.53
N HIS A 511 -26.33 -5.02 22.47
CA HIS A 511 -26.42 -5.33 23.89
C HIS A 511 -27.89 -5.34 24.33
N GLY A 512 -28.17 -5.98 25.46
CA GLY A 512 -29.54 -5.97 26.02
C GLY A 512 -29.78 -7.08 27.01
N ILE A 513 -31.05 -7.48 27.14
CA ILE A 513 -31.51 -8.43 28.14
C ILE A 513 -32.40 -9.51 27.52
N ILE A 514 -32.19 -10.76 27.90
CA ILE A 514 -33.12 -11.88 27.61
C ILE A 514 -33.70 -12.32 28.96
N LYS A 515 -34.98 -12.13 29.15
CA LYS A 515 -35.69 -12.42 30.40
C LYS A 515 -36.67 -13.56 30.22
N THR A 516 -36.53 -14.61 31.00
CA THR A 516 -37.50 -15.72 31.12
C THR A 516 -38.32 -15.59 32.41
N ALA A 517 -39.22 -16.54 32.66
CA ALA A 517 -39.96 -16.57 33.94
C ALA A 517 -39.03 -16.83 35.14
N ASN A 518 -37.89 -17.50 34.93
CA ASN A 518 -37.02 -18.00 35.99
C ASN A 518 -35.64 -17.35 36.05
N GLY A 519 -35.24 -16.53 35.04
CA GLY A 519 -33.95 -15.91 35.02
C GLY A 519 -33.79 -14.79 34.03
N VAL A 520 -32.65 -14.08 34.15
CA VAL A 520 -32.27 -12.93 33.32
C VAL A 520 -30.85 -13.14 32.80
N VAL A 521 -30.72 -13.07 31.49
CA VAL A 521 -29.40 -13.04 30.80
C VAL A 521 -29.10 -11.62 30.34
N LYS A 522 -27.97 -11.11 30.76
CA LYS A 522 -27.41 -9.84 30.23
C LYS A 522 -26.56 -10.15 29.00
N VAL A 523 -27.03 -9.71 27.85
CA VAL A 523 -26.34 -9.87 26.56
C VAL A 523 -25.34 -8.75 26.39
N THR A 524 -24.07 -9.11 26.17
CA THR A 524 -22.94 -8.20 26.00
C THR A 524 -22.41 -8.15 24.58
N ASN A 525 -22.76 -9.13 23.74
CA ASN A 525 -22.46 -9.17 22.32
C ASN A 525 -23.39 -10.10 21.56
N CYS A 526 -23.51 -9.88 20.27
CA CYS A 526 -24.33 -10.70 19.39
C CYS A 526 -23.60 -10.93 18.06
N MET A 527 -23.44 -12.18 17.63
CA MET A 527 -22.69 -12.53 16.42
C MET A 527 -23.38 -13.60 15.59
N LYS A 528 -23.06 -13.63 14.28
CA LYS A 528 -23.45 -14.74 13.40
C LYS A 528 -22.43 -15.86 13.50
N VAL A 529 -22.91 -17.10 13.66
CA VAL A 529 -22.08 -18.30 13.65
C VAL A 529 -22.47 -19.20 12.47
N ILE A 530 -21.71 -20.29 12.25
CA ILE A 530 -21.89 -21.23 11.13
C ILE A 530 -23.37 -21.65 11.02
N GLY A 531 -23.90 -21.67 9.79
CA GLY A 531 -25.29 -21.99 9.50
C GLY A 531 -26.27 -20.82 9.67
N GLY A 532 -25.76 -19.55 9.76
CA GLY A 532 -26.60 -18.36 9.83
C GLY A 532 -27.29 -18.13 11.19
N LYS A 533 -26.94 -18.93 12.20
CA LYS A 533 -27.44 -18.82 13.56
C LYS A 533 -26.95 -17.55 14.24
N ILE A 534 -27.82 -16.94 15.07
CA ILE A 534 -27.46 -15.74 15.85
C ILE A 534 -27.17 -16.15 17.29
N ALA A 535 -25.93 -15.93 17.72
CA ALA A 535 -25.41 -16.24 19.04
C ALA A 535 -25.45 -14.99 19.92
N HIS A 536 -26.25 -15.03 21.02
CA HIS A 536 -26.35 -13.97 22.03
C HIS A 536 -25.41 -14.29 23.18
N GLN A 537 -24.24 -13.67 23.23
CA GLN A 537 -23.24 -13.87 24.28
C GLN A 537 -23.53 -13.02 25.48
N GLY A 538 -23.40 -13.59 26.67
CA GLY A 538 -23.68 -12.87 27.91
C GLY A 538 -23.44 -13.67 29.17
N VAL A 539 -24.01 -13.21 30.25
CA VAL A 539 -23.95 -13.85 31.59
C VAL A 539 -25.36 -13.94 32.15
N VAL A 540 -25.66 -15.03 32.82
CA VAL A 540 -26.92 -15.14 33.59
C VAL A 540 -26.78 -14.24 34.82
N GLU A 541 -27.51 -13.13 34.85
CA GLU A 541 -27.42 -12.15 35.95
C GLU A 541 -28.25 -12.58 37.18
N GLU A 542 -29.40 -13.22 36.91
CA GLU A 542 -30.31 -13.69 37.94
C GLU A 542 -30.99 -15.00 37.59
N GLY A 543 -31.18 -15.88 38.54
CA GLY A 543 -31.95 -17.09 38.42
C GLY A 543 -31.38 -18.17 37.51
N SER A 544 -32.19 -18.76 36.65
CA SER A 544 -31.75 -19.79 35.71
C SER A 544 -32.51 -19.67 34.37
N VAL A 545 -31.87 -20.14 33.30
CA VAL A 545 -32.47 -20.23 31.97
C VAL A 545 -32.30 -21.64 31.41
N THR A 546 -33.28 -22.10 30.65
CA THR A 546 -33.36 -23.50 30.16
C THR A 546 -33.79 -23.48 28.69
N VAL A 547 -33.29 -24.46 27.90
CA VAL A 547 -33.74 -24.70 26.53
C VAL A 547 -35.24 -25.01 26.54
N GLY A 548 -36.00 -24.31 25.71
CA GLY A 548 -37.45 -24.39 25.64
C GLY A 548 -38.18 -23.25 26.38
N ASP A 549 -37.48 -22.47 27.23
CA ASP A 549 -38.09 -21.31 27.88
C ASP A 549 -38.59 -20.28 26.89
N ILE A 550 -39.71 -19.65 27.23
CA ILE A 550 -40.21 -18.48 26.52
C ILE A 550 -39.59 -17.23 27.18
N ALA A 551 -38.97 -16.41 26.35
CA ALA A 551 -38.24 -15.26 26.80
C ALA A 551 -38.75 -13.94 26.18
N CYS A 552 -38.65 -12.87 26.94
CA CYS A 552 -38.69 -11.52 26.42
C CYS A 552 -37.25 -11.06 26.11
N ALA A 553 -36.98 -10.88 24.86
CA ALA A 553 -35.68 -10.41 24.35
C ALA A 553 -35.80 -8.91 24.03
N GLU A 554 -34.99 -8.08 24.72
CA GLU A 554 -35.06 -6.61 24.64
C GLU A 554 -33.63 -6.05 24.46
N ILE A 555 -33.44 -5.24 23.40
CA ILE A 555 -32.15 -4.58 23.15
C ILE A 555 -31.97 -3.33 24.01
N ASP A 556 -30.70 -2.97 24.26
CA ASP A 556 -30.36 -1.64 24.75
C ASP A 556 -30.58 -0.62 23.64
N LYS A 557 -31.73 0.02 23.70
CA LYS A 557 -32.16 1.02 22.69
C LYS A 557 -31.20 2.21 22.60
N LYS A 558 -30.59 2.64 23.73
CA LYS A 558 -29.63 3.75 23.72
C LYS A 558 -28.36 3.35 22.94
N HIS A 559 -27.86 2.15 23.20
CA HIS A 559 -26.71 1.59 22.50
C HIS A 559 -26.97 1.39 21.01
N ARG A 560 -28.12 0.78 20.64
CA ARG A 560 -28.54 0.59 19.25
C ARG A 560 -28.67 1.93 18.51
N MET A 561 -29.32 2.93 19.11
CA MET A 561 -29.49 4.25 18.49
C MET A 561 -28.17 4.98 18.29
N ALA A 562 -27.20 4.84 19.23
CA ALA A 562 -25.88 5.42 19.07
C ALA A 562 -25.12 4.75 17.92
N SER A 563 -25.15 3.41 17.84
CA SER A 563 -24.56 2.64 16.73
C SER A 563 -25.21 3.00 15.38
N ALA A 564 -26.55 3.13 15.34
CA ALA A 564 -27.30 3.51 14.12
C ALA A 564 -26.97 4.95 13.65
N ARG A 565 -26.70 5.91 14.59
CA ARG A 565 -26.20 7.25 14.25
C ARG A 565 -24.84 7.15 13.53
N ASN A 566 -23.90 6.44 14.13
CA ASN A 566 -22.56 6.25 13.57
C ASN A 566 -22.62 5.51 12.22
N HIS A 567 -23.48 4.49 12.07
CA HIS A 567 -23.62 3.77 10.81
C HIS A 567 -24.22 4.65 9.71
N SER A 568 -25.30 5.39 10.00
CA SER A 568 -25.91 6.30 9.02
C SER A 568 -24.92 7.42 8.63
N ALA A 569 -24.14 7.94 9.59
CA ALA A 569 -23.10 8.92 9.31
C ALA A 569 -21.98 8.37 8.44
N THR A 570 -21.67 7.06 8.50
CA THR A 570 -20.66 6.41 7.66
C THR A 570 -21.02 6.53 6.17
N HIS A 571 -22.27 6.33 5.81
CA HIS A 571 -22.74 6.49 4.43
C HIS A 571 -22.65 7.94 3.96
N LEU A 572 -23.05 8.91 4.82
CA LEU A 572 -22.92 10.33 4.51
C LEU A 572 -21.43 10.71 4.33
N LEU A 573 -20.55 10.17 5.19
CA LEU A 573 -19.10 10.38 5.12
C LEU A 573 -18.53 9.81 3.82
N GLN A 574 -18.89 8.59 3.42
CA GLN A 574 -18.43 8.00 2.15
C GLN A 574 -18.81 8.87 0.96
N LYS A 575 -20.05 9.35 0.92
CA LYS A 575 -20.52 10.25 -0.15
C LYS A 575 -19.75 11.57 -0.15
N ALA A 576 -19.54 12.19 1.00
CA ALA A 576 -18.78 13.44 1.15
C ALA A 576 -17.33 13.27 0.72
N LEU A 577 -16.66 12.19 1.14
CA LEU A 577 -15.28 11.87 0.72
C LEU A 577 -15.17 11.71 -0.80
N ARG A 578 -16.10 10.99 -1.43
CA ARG A 578 -16.13 10.85 -2.89
C ARG A 578 -16.37 12.17 -3.60
N THR A 579 -17.15 13.07 -3.00
CA THR A 579 -17.42 14.40 -3.56
C THR A 579 -16.18 15.30 -3.51
N VAL A 580 -15.42 15.27 -2.40
CA VAL A 580 -14.26 16.15 -2.18
C VAL A 580 -12.99 15.59 -2.82
N LEU A 581 -12.74 14.28 -2.65
CA LEU A 581 -11.49 13.65 -3.04
C LEU A 581 -11.55 12.97 -4.42
N GLY A 582 -12.76 12.61 -4.87
CA GLY A 582 -12.98 11.95 -6.15
C GLY A 582 -13.55 10.53 -6.05
N THR A 583 -14.00 9.99 -7.20
CA THR A 583 -14.72 8.71 -7.29
C THR A 583 -13.87 7.47 -6.98
N HIS A 584 -12.53 7.62 -6.90
CA HIS A 584 -11.59 6.56 -6.50
C HIS A 584 -11.67 6.18 -5.02
N VAL A 585 -12.34 7.01 -4.22
CA VAL A 585 -12.57 6.69 -2.80
C VAL A 585 -13.54 5.52 -2.69
N GLU A 586 -13.04 4.40 -2.17
CA GLU A 586 -13.79 3.18 -1.93
C GLU A 586 -13.53 2.71 -0.49
N GLN A 587 -14.50 2.08 0.12
CA GLN A 587 -14.36 1.51 1.45
C GLN A 587 -13.36 0.36 1.42
N SER A 588 -12.33 0.43 2.27
CA SER A 588 -11.36 -0.65 2.53
C SER A 588 -11.64 -1.36 3.84
N GLY A 589 -12.40 -0.74 4.73
CA GLY A 589 -12.82 -1.29 6.01
C GLY A 589 -13.74 -0.33 6.75
N SER A 590 -14.56 -0.87 7.65
CA SER A 590 -15.46 -0.08 8.50
C SER A 590 -15.54 -0.70 9.88
N TYR A 591 -15.70 0.15 10.90
CA TYR A 591 -16.02 -0.27 12.25
C TYR A 591 -16.98 0.76 12.86
N VAL A 592 -18.15 0.30 13.28
CA VAL A 592 -19.23 1.14 13.78
C VAL A 592 -19.67 0.62 15.14
N SER A 593 -19.47 1.42 16.17
CA SER A 593 -19.92 1.14 17.55
C SER A 593 -20.83 2.27 18.06
N ALA A 594 -21.31 2.14 19.28
CA ALA A 594 -22.07 3.20 19.95
C ALA A 594 -21.19 4.45 20.21
N ASP A 595 -19.90 4.26 20.44
CA ASP A 595 -18.97 5.35 20.85
C ASP A 595 -18.45 6.15 19.64
N ARG A 596 -18.15 5.47 18.54
CA ARG A 596 -17.52 6.10 17.35
C ARG A 596 -17.74 5.28 16.08
N LEU A 597 -17.51 5.91 14.96
CA LEU A 597 -17.29 5.25 13.69
C LEU A 597 -15.82 5.34 13.28
N ARG A 598 -15.35 4.31 12.57
CA ARG A 598 -14.06 4.27 11.89
C ARG A 598 -14.29 3.86 10.46
N PHE A 599 -13.76 4.63 9.53
CA PHE A 599 -13.89 4.41 8.11
C PHE A 599 -12.52 4.39 7.45
N ASP A 600 -12.14 3.23 6.89
CA ASP A 600 -10.91 3.04 6.14
C ASP A 600 -11.25 3.13 4.65
N PHE A 601 -10.55 3.97 3.91
CA PHE A 601 -10.86 4.24 2.52
C PHE A 601 -9.62 4.38 1.65
N THR A 602 -9.77 4.10 0.37
CA THR A 602 -8.67 4.23 -0.60
C THR A 602 -8.40 5.71 -0.89
N HIS A 603 -7.20 6.17 -0.53
CA HIS A 603 -6.69 7.48 -0.91
C HIS A 603 -5.17 7.52 -0.74
N PHE A 604 -4.48 8.24 -1.61
CA PHE A 604 -3.02 8.16 -1.80
C PHE A 604 -2.22 9.17 -0.97
N THR A 605 -2.84 10.26 -0.46
CA THR A 605 -2.18 11.29 0.36
C THR A 605 -2.92 11.50 1.68
N ALA A 606 -2.26 12.14 2.65
CA ALA A 606 -2.97 12.69 3.80
C ALA A 606 -3.94 13.78 3.33
N MET A 607 -5.14 13.81 3.92
CA MET A 607 -6.08 14.88 3.67
C MET A 607 -5.56 16.20 4.24
N THR A 608 -5.77 17.27 3.49
CA THR A 608 -5.48 18.61 4.00
C THR A 608 -6.51 19.05 5.04
N PRO A 609 -6.16 19.96 5.95
CA PRO A 609 -7.13 20.51 6.90
C PRO A 609 -8.39 21.08 6.25
N ASP A 610 -8.28 21.66 5.05
CA ASP A 610 -9.40 22.24 4.33
C ASP A 610 -10.30 21.15 3.70
N GLU A 611 -9.73 20.04 3.18
CA GLU A 611 -10.48 18.90 2.72
C GLU A 611 -11.25 18.23 3.89
N ILE A 612 -10.63 18.08 5.06
CA ILE A 612 -11.28 17.54 6.26
C ILE A 612 -12.46 18.42 6.66
N LYS A 613 -12.28 19.74 6.69
CA LYS A 613 -13.35 20.69 7.01
C LYS A 613 -14.50 20.63 6.00
N GLU A 614 -14.16 20.50 4.71
CA GLU A 614 -15.18 20.45 3.66
C GLU A 614 -15.98 19.14 3.72
N VAL A 615 -15.33 17.99 3.96
CA VAL A 615 -16.01 16.71 4.19
C VAL A 615 -16.93 16.80 5.40
N GLU A 616 -16.44 17.34 6.53
CA GLU A 616 -17.22 17.52 7.75
C GLU A 616 -18.43 18.45 7.51
N ARG A 617 -18.24 19.52 6.74
CA ARG A 617 -19.29 20.47 6.34
C ARG A 617 -20.40 19.76 5.53
N LEU A 618 -20.01 19.00 4.50
CA LEU A 618 -20.94 18.29 3.63
C LEU A 618 -21.76 17.24 4.38
N VAL A 619 -21.12 16.50 5.31
CA VAL A 619 -21.83 15.53 6.16
C VAL A 619 -22.87 16.23 7.03
N ASN A 620 -22.48 17.32 7.71
CA ASN A 620 -23.41 18.08 8.55
C ASN A 620 -24.52 18.75 7.74
N GLU A 621 -24.24 19.22 6.52
CA GLU A 621 -25.29 19.71 5.59
C GLU A 621 -26.33 18.63 5.28
N ALA A 622 -25.89 17.41 4.97
CA ALA A 622 -26.80 16.29 4.70
C ALA A 622 -27.61 15.90 5.95
N ILE A 623 -27.03 16.06 7.15
CA ILE A 623 -27.74 15.89 8.42
C ILE A 623 -28.82 16.97 8.57
N PHE A 624 -28.48 18.23 8.37
CA PHE A 624 -29.40 19.36 8.49
C PHE A 624 -30.50 19.36 7.41
N ALA A 625 -30.21 18.81 6.21
CA ALA A 625 -31.21 18.65 5.15
C ALA A 625 -32.31 17.66 5.52
N SER A 626 -32.13 16.87 6.58
CA SER A 626 -33.17 15.98 7.12
C SER A 626 -33.74 15.00 6.08
N TYR A 627 -32.86 14.35 5.32
CA TYR A 627 -33.26 13.37 4.32
C TYR A 627 -33.91 12.13 4.97
N PRO A 628 -35.01 11.61 4.39
CA PRO A 628 -35.56 10.32 4.82
C PRO A 628 -34.59 9.20 4.52
N ILE A 629 -34.45 8.25 5.43
CA ILE A 629 -33.64 7.03 5.24
C ILE A 629 -34.63 5.88 5.06
N VAL A 630 -34.65 5.34 3.85
CA VAL A 630 -35.52 4.23 3.45
C VAL A 630 -34.69 3.02 3.15
N ALA A 631 -35.06 1.88 3.70
CA ALA A 631 -34.41 0.60 3.44
C ALA A 631 -35.38 -0.35 2.78
N GLU A 632 -35.06 -0.85 1.60
CA GLU A 632 -35.89 -1.73 0.79
C GLU A 632 -35.14 -2.97 0.34
N GLU A 633 -35.82 -4.11 0.29
CA GLU A 633 -35.27 -5.33 -0.32
C GLU A 633 -35.69 -5.39 -1.80
N MET A 634 -34.72 -5.65 -2.67
CA MET A 634 -34.96 -5.75 -4.11
C MET A 634 -33.93 -6.69 -4.77
N SER A 635 -34.15 -7.04 -6.03
CA SER A 635 -33.16 -7.80 -6.78
C SER A 635 -31.87 -6.98 -6.98
N ILE A 636 -30.75 -7.66 -7.10
CA ILE A 636 -29.43 -7.01 -7.33
C ILE A 636 -29.45 -6.15 -8.60
N ASP A 637 -30.19 -6.56 -9.63
CA ASP A 637 -30.28 -5.81 -10.88
C ASP A 637 -31.11 -4.52 -10.69
N ALA A 638 -32.25 -4.58 -9.99
CA ALA A 638 -33.04 -3.41 -9.63
C ALA A 638 -32.22 -2.42 -8.76
N ALA A 639 -31.38 -2.94 -7.86
CA ALA A 639 -30.50 -2.11 -7.04
C ALA A 639 -29.43 -1.37 -7.90
N ARG A 640 -28.88 -2.05 -8.91
CA ARG A 640 -27.96 -1.43 -9.86
C ARG A 640 -28.64 -0.36 -10.73
N GLU A 641 -29.84 -0.61 -11.21
CA GLU A 641 -30.63 0.38 -11.96
C GLU A 641 -30.98 1.60 -11.11
N LYS A 642 -31.22 1.42 -9.81
CA LYS A 642 -31.40 2.52 -8.83
C LYS A 642 -30.10 3.28 -8.55
N GLY A 643 -28.96 2.81 -9.05
CA GLY A 643 -27.64 3.41 -8.84
C GLY A 643 -27.03 3.10 -7.47
N ALA A 644 -27.45 2.01 -6.83
CA ALA A 644 -26.96 1.61 -5.53
C ALA A 644 -25.48 1.21 -5.62
N MET A 645 -24.67 1.77 -4.73
CA MET A 645 -23.25 1.44 -4.60
C MET A 645 -23.10 0.11 -3.86
N ALA A 646 -22.40 -0.84 -4.47
CA ALA A 646 -22.04 -2.12 -3.89
C ALA A 646 -20.56 -2.10 -3.46
N LEU A 647 -20.23 -2.72 -2.34
CA LEU A 647 -18.83 -2.90 -1.92
C LEU A 647 -18.16 -3.92 -2.83
N PHE A 648 -16.95 -3.59 -3.29
CA PHE A 648 -16.15 -4.51 -4.11
C PHE A 648 -15.69 -5.70 -3.27
N GLY A 649 -16.00 -6.92 -3.74
CA GLY A 649 -15.53 -8.18 -3.16
C GLY A 649 -16.48 -8.89 -2.21
N GLU A 650 -17.68 -8.37 -1.93
CA GLU A 650 -18.71 -9.09 -1.21
C GLU A 650 -19.62 -9.91 -2.16
N LYS A 651 -19.96 -11.13 -1.74
CA LYS A 651 -20.95 -11.96 -2.44
C LYS A 651 -22.33 -11.53 -1.97
N TYR A 652 -23.08 -10.92 -2.86
CA TYR A 652 -24.50 -10.58 -2.62
C TYR A 652 -25.39 -11.70 -3.15
N GLY A 653 -26.45 -12.00 -2.42
CA GLY A 653 -27.51 -12.88 -2.93
C GLY A 653 -28.36 -12.20 -4.02
N ASP A 654 -29.32 -12.97 -4.58
CA ASP A 654 -30.25 -12.47 -5.60
C ASP A 654 -31.12 -11.30 -5.09
N ILE A 655 -31.42 -11.30 -3.79
CA ILE A 655 -32.14 -10.23 -3.08
C ILE A 655 -31.15 -9.49 -2.16
N VAL A 656 -31.12 -8.18 -2.28
CA VAL A 656 -30.25 -7.28 -1.52
C VAL A 656 -31.05 -6.17 -0.84
N ARG A 657 -30.55 -5.71 0.31
CA ARG A 657 -31.14 -4.58 1.03
C ARG A 657 -30.44 -3.29 0.61
N VAL A 658 -31.20 -2.35 0.04
CA VAL A 658 -30.75 -1.03 -0.41
C VAL A 658 -31.16 0.00 0.63
N VAL A 659 -30.21 0.80 1.09
CA VAL A 659 -30.44 1.96 1.98
C VAL A 659 -30.30 3.23 1.16
N ASP A 660 -31.40 3.97 1.05
CA ASP A 660 -31.50 5.23 0.32
C ASP A 660 -31.69 6.39 1.30
N MET A 661 -30.79 7.35 1.28
CA MET A 661 -30.82 8.56 2.11
C MET A 661 -31.24 9.76 1.27
N GLY A 662 -32.47 9.72 0.78
CA GLY A 662 -33.08 10.80 -0.02
C GLY A 662 -32.36 11.08 -1.34
N GLY A 663 -31.76 10.05 -1.95
CA GLY A 663 -30.97 10.15 -3.17
C GLY A 663 -29.55 10.74 -2.95
N TYR A 664 -29.21 11.23 -1.75
CA TYR A 664 -27.87 11.74 -1.45
C TYR A 664 -26.85 10.60 -1.40
N SER A 665 -27.15 9.51 -0.71
CA SER A 665 -26.41 8.25 -0.74
C SER A 665 -27.38 7.11 -0.94
N VAL A 666 -27.06 6.18 -1.86
CA VAL A 666 -27.81 4.96 -2.14
C VAL A 666 -26.81 3.80 -2.15
N GLU A 667 -26.90 2.89 -1.17
CA GLU A 667 -25.89 1.86 -0.95
C GLU A 667 -26.51 0.53 -0.54
N LEU A 668 -25.85 -0.60 -0.88
CA LEU A 668 -26.19 -1.91 -0.36
C LEU A 668 -25.73 -2.02 1.09
N CYS A 669 -26.66 -2.18 2.03
CA CYS A 669 -26.31 -2.25 3.44
C CYS A 669 -27.33 -3.03 4.28
N GLY A 670 -26.82 -4.04 5.04
CA GLY A 670 -27.61 -4.82 5.99
C GLY A 670 -27.61 -4.26 7.42
N GLY A 671 -27.01 -3.09 7.67
CA GLY A 671 -26.87 -2.52 9.01
C GLY A 671 -28.14 -1.92 9.60
N ALA A 672 -28.09 -1.59 10.88
CA ALA A 672 -29.14 -0.83 11.55
C ALA A 672 -28.99 0.66 11.27
N HIS A 673 -30.03 1.30 10.76
CA HIS A 673 -30.03 2.72 10.37
C HIS A 673 -31.12 3.52 11.07
N LEU A 674 -30.91 4.83 11.12
CA LEU A 674 -31.92 5.79 11.51
C LEU A 674 -33.04 5.89 10.44
N LYS A 675 -34.14 6.55 10.78
CA LYS A 675 -35.21 6.82 9.82
C LYS A 675 -35.07 8.17 9.10
N ASN A 676 -34.16 9.02 9.59
CA ASN A 676 -33.91 10.34 9.04
C ASN A 676 -32.49 10.81 9.37
N THR A 677 -31.81 11.50 8.45
CA THR A 677 -30.43 11.96 8.65
C THR A 677 -30.29 12.97 9.79
N ALA A 678 -31.29 13.78 10.09
CA ALA A 678 -31.25 14.71 11.23
C ALA A 678 -31.09 14.01 12.59
N GLN A 679 -31.48 12.73 12.72
CA GLN A 679 -31.32 11.96 13.94
C GLN A 679 -29.85 11.59 14.25
N VAL A 680 -28.92 11.77 13.29
CA VAL A 680 -27.48 11.63 13.50
C VAL A 680 -27.00 12.65 14.55
N GLY A 681 -27.61 13.84 14.56
CA GLY A 681 -27.14 14.97 15.35
C GLY A 681 -25.92 15.63 14.71
N SER A 682 -25.00 16.20 15.51
CA SER A 682 -23.77 16.72 14.96
C SER A 682 -22.77 15.60 14.63
N PHE A 683 -21.99 15.83 13.57
CA PHE A 683 -20.91 14.95 13.13
C PHE A 683 -19.57 15.67 13.29
N LYS A 684 -18.54 14.98 13.85
CA LYS A 684 -17.21 15.52 14.05
C LYS A 684 -16.13 14.50 13.68
N ILE A 685 -15.23 14.87 12.78
CA ILE A 685 -14.01 14.11 12.50
C ILE A 685 -13.01 14.40 13.61
N VAL A 686 -12.52 13.37 14.29
CA VAL A 686 -11.53 13.51 15.38
C VAL A 686 -10.10 13.17 14.93
N SER A 687 -9.96 12.27 13.94
CA SER A 687 -8.64 11.94 13.40
C SER A 687 -8.71 11.53 11.93
N GLU A 688 -7.62 11.78 11.20
CA GLU A 688 -7.34 11.26 9.86
C GLU A 688 -5.90 10.78 9.80
N ASN A 689 -5.67 9.48 9.51
CA ASN A 689 -4.36 8.85 9.55
C ASN A 689 -4.16 7.84 8.40
N GLY A 690 -2.90 7.56 8.04
CA GLY A 690 -2.54 6.44 7.17
C GLY A 690 -2.56 5.11 7.92
N VAL A 691 -3.16 4.08 7.33
CA VAL A 691 -3.20 2.71 7.88
C VAL A 691 -2.29 1.78 7.10
N ALA A 692 -2.33 1.92 5.78
CA ALA A 692 -1.49 1.19 4.84
C ALA A 692 -1.18 2.09 3.64
N ALA A 693 -0.31 1.65 2.76
CA ALA A 693 -0.06 2.38 1.53
C ALA A 693 -1.36 2.47 0.71
N GLY A 694 -1.76 3.70 0.35
CA GLY A 694 -2.99 3.96 -0.39
C GLY A 694 -4.29 3.79 0.42
N VAL A 695 -4.23 3.60 1.74
CA VAL A 695 -5.41 3.49 2.62
C VAL A 695 -5.33 4.52 3.74
N ARG A 696 -6.36 5.33 3.85
CA ARG A 696 -6.53 6.34 4.89
C ARG A 696 -7.65 5.92 5.84
N ARG A 697 -7.56 6.35 7.08
CA ARG A 697 -8.53 6.09 8.15
C ARG A 697 -9.06 7.38 8.69
N ILE A 698 -10.39 7.51 8.75
CA ILE A 698 -11.07 8.54 9.51
C ILE A 698 -11.73 7.90 10.73
N GLU A 699 -11.59 8.54 11.88
CA GLU A 699 -12.41 8.31 13.06
C GLU A 699 -13.29 9.53 13.31
N ALA A 700 -14.57 9.29 13.58
CA ALA A 700 -15.54 10.36 13.78
C ALA A 700 -16.57 10.01 14.85
N LEU A 701 -17.18 11.03 15.40
CA LEU A 701 -18.19 11.00 16.44
C LEU A 701 -19.51 11.58 15.93
N THR A 702 -20.63 11.10 16.49
CA THR A 702 -21.97 11.62 16.19
C THR A 702 -22.73 11.94 17.46
N GLY A 703 -23.79 12.76 17.35
CA GLY A 703 -24.75 13.03 18.40
C GLY A 703 -24.13 13.39 19.75
N GLU A 704 -24.44 12.60 20.79
CA GLU A 704 -23.95 12.81 22.18
C GLU A 704 -22.42 12.76 22.25
N GLY A 705 -21.77 11.84 21.52
CA GLY A 705 -20.30 11.74 21.49
C GLY A 705 -19.64 12.99 20.92
N ALA A 706 -20.18 13.55 19.86
CA ALA A 706 -19.68 14.82 19.29
C ALA A 706 -19.90 16.00 20.24
N LEU A 707 -21.06 16.05 20.93
CA LEU A 707 -21.34 17.09 21.92
C LEU A 707 -20.35 17.04 23.08
N LEU A 708 -20.11 15.87 23.66
CA LEU A 708 -19.14 15.67 24.75
C LEU A 708 -17.73 16.06 24.33
N HIS A 709 -17.35 15.74 23.09
CA HIS A 709 -16.05 16.15 22.55
C HIS A 709 -15.90 17.69 22.48
N TYR A 710 -16.93 18.41 22.01
CA TYR A 710 -16.90 19.88 22.00
C TYR A 710 -16.87 20.46 23.41
N GLN A 711 -17.62 19.89 24.37
CA GLN A 711 -17.59 20.34 25.77
C GLN A 711 -16.21 20.15 26.40
N ALA A 712 -15.55 18.99 26.15
CA ALA A 712 -14.20 18.76 26.62
C ALA A 712 -13.19 19.78 26.07
N GLN A 713 -13.28 20.09 24.76
CA GLN A 713 -12.45 21.12 24.14
C GLN A 713 -12.72 22.53 24.72
N GLU A 714 -13.98 22.86 25.00
CA GLU A 714 -14.34 24.11 25.64
C GLU A 714 -13.75 24.21 27.04
N ASP A 715 -13.83 23.14 27.83
CA ASP A 715 -13.26 23.08 29.19
C ASP A 715 -11.73 23.18 29.17
N GLU A 716 -11.04 22.57 28.21
CA GLU A 716 -9.60 22.73 28.01
C GLU A 716 -9.24 24.20 27.69
N VAL A 717 -9.97 24.86 26.80
CA VAL A 717 -9.75 26.27 26.47
C VAL A 717 -10.00 27.15 27.68
N ARG A 718 -11.05 26.89 28.48
CA ARG A 718 -11.29 27.60 29.75
C ARG A 718 -10.15 27.42 30.74
N THR A 719 -9.69 26.18 30.92
CA THR A 719 -8.58 25.85 31.81
C THR A 719 -7.30 26.59 31.40
N LEU A 720 -6.96 26.55 30.12
CA LEU A 720 -5.80 27.31 29.61
C LEU A 720 -5.94 28.81 29.81
N ALA A 721 -7.13 29.36 29.58
CA ALA A 721 -7.40 30.78 29.81
C ALA A 721 -7.21 31.17 31.31
N GLN A 722 -7.67 30.31 32.25
CA GLN A 722 -7.48 30.50 33.68
C GLN A 722 -5.99 30.45 34.08
N MET A 723 -5.22 29.47 33.50
CA MET A 723 -3.77 29.36 33.79
C MET A 723 -3.00 30.61 33.39
N VAL A 724 -3.34 31.23 32.25
CA VAL A 724 -2.70 32.46 31.80
C VAL A 724 -3.41 33.74 32.24
N LYS A 725 -4.40 33.61 33.16
CA LYS A 725 -5.18 34.69 33.77
C LYS A 725 -5.86 35.62 32.78
N THR A 726 -6.61 35.03 31.85
CA THR A 726 -7.39 35.76 30.85
C THR A 726 -8.76 35.09 30.59
N SER A 727 -9.60 35.67 29.75
CA SER A 727 -10.84 35.05 29.26
C SER A 727 -10.58 34.26 27.97
N PRO A 728 -11.40 33.23 27.67
CA PRO A 728 -11.23 32.37 26.49
C PRO A 728 -11.11 33.14 25.17
N ASP A 729 -11.89 34.21 24.98
CA ASP A 729 -11.88 35.05 23.79
C ASP A 729 -10.58 35.84 23.59
N LYS A 730 -9.79 36.07 24.70
CA LYS A 730 -8.51 36.78 24.69
C LYS A 730 -7.30 35.85 24.83
N LEU A 731 -7.49 34.52 24.84
CA LEU A 731 -6.44 33.55 25.09
C LEU A 731 -5.28 33.67 24.11
N VAL A 732 -5.56 33.75 22.81
CA VAL A 732 -4.53 33.86 21.78
C VAL A 732 -3.68 35.12 21.99
N ALA A 733 -4.31 36.26 22.16
CA ALA A 733 -3.61 37.53 22.38
C ALA A 733 -2.75 37.50 23.67
N ARG A 734 -3.26 36.86 24.75
CA ARG A 734 -2.48 36.71 25.98
C ARG A 734 -1.27 35.80 25.84
N VAL A 735 -1.40 34.70 25.08
CA VAL A 735 -0.27 33.79 24.77
C VAL A 735 0.78 34.52 23.94
N GLU A 736 0.38 35.26 22.90
CA GLU A 736 1.30 36.09 22.10
C GLU A 736 2.04 37.11 22.95
N GLN A 737 1.31 37.77 23.86
CA GLN A 737 1.91 38.71 24.84
C GLN A 737 2.95 38.03 25.73
N LEU A 738 2.62 36.84 26.29
CA LEU A 738 3.53 36.08 27.15
C LEU A 738 4.81 35.67 26.42
N LEU A 739 4.68 35.24 25.14
CA LEU A 739 5.84 34.88 24.30
C LEU A 739 6.72 36.12 24.04
N ALA A 740 6.10 37.28 23.79
CA ALA A 740 6.83 38.53 23.62
C ALA A 740 7.55 38.97 24.91
N GLU A 741 6.85 38.93 26.07
CA GLU A 741 7.43 39.19 27.41
C GLU A 741 8.61 38.25 27.71
N GLN A 742 8.47 36.95 27.43
CA GLN A 742 9.54 35.96 27.59
C GLN A 742 10.77 36.33 26.76
N LYS A 743 10.56 36.73 25.51
CA LYS A 743 11.65 37.11 24.59
C LYS A 743 12.39 38.37 25.09
N GLU A 744 11.66 39.35 25.60
CA GLU A 744 12.26 40.56 26.15
C GLU A 744 13.02 40.28 27.46
N LEU A 745 12.42 39.48 28.39
CA LEU A 745 13.11 39.06 29.64
C LEU A 745 14.38 38.26 29.32
N SER A 746 14.37 37.41 28.31
CA SER A 746 15.58 36.67 27.89
C SER A 746 16.68 37.62 27.40
N LYS A 747 16.33 38.66 26.63
CA LYS A 747 17.29 39.69 26.20
C LYS A 747 17.80 40.54 27.36
N GLU A 748 16.94 40.89 28.32
CA GLU A 748 17.32 41.66 29.51
C GLU A 748 18.29 40.84 30.37
N LEU A 749 17.98 39.55 30.57
CA LEU A 749 18.86 38.61 31.27
C LEU A 749 20.25 38.53 30.61
N GLU A 750 20.33 38.43 29.32
CA GLU A 750 21.61 38.43 28.58
C GLU A 750 22.35 39.77 28.71
N LYS A 751 21.64 40.89 28.67
CA LYS A 751 22.25 42.23 28.90
C LYS A 751 22.78 42.38 30.34
N LEU A 752 22.03 41.90 31.34
CA LEU A 752 22.47 41.92 32.75
C LEU A 752 23.70 41.04 32.97
N LYS A 753 23.70 39.83 32.41
CA LYS A 753 24.86 38.93 32.44
C LYS A 753 26.10 39.59 31.80
N ALA A 754 25.94 40.22 30.61
CA ALA A 754 27.03 40.94 29.96
C ALA A 754 27.54 42.14 30.78
N LYS A 755 26.63 42.89 31.44
CA LYS A 755 27.01 44.03 32.31
C LYS A 755 27.75 43.58 33.57
N MET A 756 27.32 42.47 34.20
CA MET A 756 28.02 41.88 35.34
C MET A 756 29.42 41.39 34.95
N ALA A 757 29.55 40.75 33.78
CA ALA A 757 30.84 40.32 33.26
C ALA A 757 31.76 41.51 32.97
N GLY A 758 31.25 42.64 32.47
CA GLY A 758 31.99 43.87 32.21
C GLY A 758 32.51 44.53 33.48
N GLY A 759 31.71 44.59 34.55
CA GLY A 759 32.12 45.11 35.86
C GLY A 759 33.20 44.23 36.50
N ALA A 760 33.08 42.92 36.42
CA ALA A 760 34.11 41.99 36.92
C ALA A 760 35.43 42.13 36.15
N ALA A 761 35.36 42.47 34.88
CA ALA A 761 36.58 42.69 34.05
C ALA A 761 37.41 43.86 34.51
N ASP A 762 36.79 44.99 34.91
CA ASP A 762 37.51 46.17 35.41
C ASP A 762 38.19 45.94 36.75
N GLU A 763 37.56 45.23 37.67
CA GLU A 763 38.14 44.82 38.93
C GLU A 763 39.32 43.85 38.75
N MET A 764 39.15 42.90 37.84
CA MET A 764 40.23 41.92 37.55
C MET A 764 41.46 42.52 36.92
N LEU A 765 41.29 43.53 36.06
CA LEU A 765 42.42 44.20 35.41
C LEU A 765 43.36 44.92 36.44
N SER A 766 42.86 45.30 37.61
CA SER A 766 43.69 45.85 38.67
C SER A 766 44.67 44.84 39.27
N LYS A 767 44.45 43.53 39.05
CA LYS A 767 45.30 42.42 39.57
C LYS A 767 46.36 41.93 38.54
N LYS A 768 46.54 42.66 37.45
CA LYS A 768 47.57 42.30 36.46
C LYS A 768 48.98 42.44 37.03
N VAL A 769 49.86 41.53 36.63
CA VAL A 769 51.30 41.54 37.01
C VAL A 769 52.13 41.62 35.76
N ASP A 770 53.30 42.29 35.79
CA ASP A 770 54.25 42.27 34.70
C ASP A 770 55.22 41.12 34.91
N ILE A 771 55.35 40.28 33.92
CA ILE A 771 56.31 39.15 33.94
C ILE A 771 57.20 39.29 32.68
N ASN A 772 58.42 39.69 32.88
CA ASN A 772 59.47 39.88 31.84
C ASN A 772 59.02 40.78 30.69
N GLY A 773 58.29 41.87 30.98
CA GLY A 773 57.78 42.84 30.01
C GLY A 773 56.50 42.41 29.27
N VAL A 774 55.79 41.43 29.83
CA VAL A 774 54.47 41.00 29.34
C VAL A 774 53.45 41.10 30.51
N ALA A 775 52.32 41.80 30.29
CA ALA A 775 51.25 41.86 31.26
C ALA A 775 50.55 40.51 31.39
N VAL A 776 50.45 39.97 32.60
CA VAL A 776 49.79 38.71 32.89
C VAL A 776 48.68 38.92 33.86
N LEU A 777 47.48 38.56 33.46
CA LEU A 777 46.30 38.53 34.34
C LEU A 777 45.90 37.08 34.61
N ALA A 778 46.10 36.63 35.82
CA ALA A 778 45.63 35.30 36.26
C ALA A 778 44.62 35.53 37.38
N ALA A 779 43.33 35.13 37.12
CA ALA A 779 42.24 35.41 38.00
C ALA A 779 41.25 34.24 38.13
N GLU A 780 40.78 34.05 39.34
CA GLU A 780 39.63 33.15 39.60
C GLU A 780 38.31 33.85 39.30
N VAL A 781 37.42 33.12 38.62
CA VAL A 781 36.04 33.55 38.29
C VAL A 781 35.05 32.61 38.93
N LYS A 782 34.02 33.16 39.59
CA LYS A 782 33.01 32.39 40.29
C LYS A 782 31.78 32.25 39.45
N ASP A 783 31.17 31.06 39.44
CA ASP A 783 29.86 30.74 38.83
C ASP A 783 29.72 31.11 37.36
N MET A 784 30.78 31.00 36.60
CA MET A 784 30.82 31.24 35.14
C MET A 784 30.94 29.91 34.38
N ASP A 785 30.12 29.72 33.38
CA ASP A 785 30.29 28.63 32.42
C ASP A 785 31.38 28.96 31.39
N ALA A 786 31.77 28.00 30.59
CA ALA A 786 32.85 28.13 29.60
C ALA A 786 32.59 29.27 28.58
N ASN A 787 31.33 29.53 28.22
CA ASN A 787 30.96 30.59 27.28
C ASN A 787 31.04 31.99 27.92
N ALA A 788 30.52 32.11 29.13
CA ALA A 788 30.63 33.37 29.91
C ALA A 788 32.12 33.71 30.18
N MET A 789 32.93 32.71 30.54
CA MET A 789 34.38 32.84 30.77
C MET A 789 35.12 33.28 29.51
N ARG A 790 34.71 32.77 28.33
CA ARG A 790 35.24 33.20 27.02
C ARG A 790 34.91 34.66 26.72
N THR A 791 33.66 35.04 26.91
CA THR A 791 33.22 36.44 26.70
C THR A 791 33.98 37.40 27.60
N LEU A 792 34.15 37.03 28.88
CA LEU A 792 34.97 37.80 29.83
C LEU A 792 36.46 37.86 29.40
N GLY A 793 37.01 36.75 28.95
CA GLY A 793 38.38 36.65 28.46
C GLY A 793 38.62 37.55 27.23
N ASP A 794 37.71 37.60 26.28
CA ASP A 794 37.79 38.50 25.11
C ASP A 794 37.69 39.98 25.55
N GLN A 795 36.84 40.32 26.51
CA GLN A 795 36.76 41.69 27.08
C GLN A 795 38.04 42.10 27.78
N LEU A 796 38.60 41.21 28.60
CA LEU A 796 39.85 41.42 29.30
C LEU A 796 41.04 41.55 28.34
N LYS A 797 41.06 40.73 27.26
CA LYS A 797 42.07 40.79 26.22
C LYS A 797 42.08 42.15 25.49
N ASN A 798 40.87 42.65 25.17
CA ASN A 798 40.74 43.94 24.49
C ASN A 798 41.16 45.11 25.42
N LYS A 799 40.83 45.03 26.73
CA LYS A 799 41.18 46.08 27.69
C LYS A 799 42.64 46.02 28.16
N LEU A 800 43.23 44.82 28.22
CA LEU A 800 44.65 44.62 28.56
C LEU A 800 45.58 45.16 27.50
N GLY A 801 45.16 45.12 26.22
CA GLY A 801 45.88 45.58 25.06
C GLY A 801 47.03 44.67 24.62
N SER A 802 47.95 44.33 25.49
CA SER A 802 49.09 43.41 25.25
C SER A 802 49.35 42.56 26.49
N GLY A 803 49.30 41.18 26.32
CA GLY A 803 49.59 40.29 27.44
C GLY A 803 48.90 38.91 27.35
N VAL A 804 48.95 38.23 28.49
CA VAL A 804 48.37 36.89 28.67
C VAL A 804 47.28 36.95 29.77
N ILE A 805 46.12 36.31 29.49
CA ILE A 805 45.03 36.19 30.43
C ILE A 805 44.82 34.72 30.72
N VAL A 806 44.73 34.36 31.99
CA VAL A 806 44.38 33.04 32.47
C VAL A 806 43.22 33.16 33.43
N LEU A 807 42.11 32.55 33.09
CA LEU A 807 40.92 32.49 33.94
C LEU A 807 40.68 31.05 34.37
N ALA A 808 40.37 30.88 35.64
CA ALA A 808 39.96 29.57 36.18
C ALA A 808 38.76 29.74 37.09
N GLY A 809 37.84 28.81 37.05
CA GLY A 809 36.66 28.85 37.90
C GLY A 809 35.94 27.51 38.00
N ALA A 810 35.07 27.36 38.99
CA ALA A 810 34.28 26.19 39.21
C ALA A 810 32.80 26.53 39.12
N ALA A 811 32.05 25.75 38.34
CA ALA A 811 30.59 25.80 38.22
C ALA A 811 30.03 24.38 38.17
N GLY A 812 29.01 24.10 39.00
CA GLY A 812 28.37 22.77 39.03
C GLY A 812 29.34 21.60 39.33
N GLY A 813 30.39 21.86 40.19
CA GLY A 813 31.37 20.85 40.57
C GLY A 813 32.42 20.52 39.51
N LYS A 814 32.46 21.23 38.39
CA LYS A 814 33.48 21.08 37.31
C LYS A 814 34.36 22.32 37.27
N VAL A 815 35.65 22.13 37.20
CA VAL A 815 36.62 23.20 37.00
C VAL A 815 36.81 23.48 35.52
N SER A 816 36.69 24.73 35.13
CA SER A 816 36.99 25.23 33.78
C SER A 816 38.17 26.18 33.84
N LEU A 817 39.13 26.00 32.97
CA LEU A 817 40.32 26.86 32.79
C LEU A 817 40.38 27.37 31.37
N MET A 818 40.83 28.60 31.17
CA MET A 818 41.00 29.21 29.89
C MET A 818 42.22 30.13 29.89
N ALA A 819 43.00 30.05 28.86
CA ALA A 819 44.11 30.99 28.64
C ALA A 819 43.97 31.67 27.27
N MET A 820 44.21 32.95 27.23
CA MET A 820 44.31 33.78 26.03
C MET A 820 45.57 34.59 26.03
N ALA A 821 46.19 34.71 24.85
CA ALA A 821 47.37 35.56 24.61
C ALA A 821 47.10 36.50 23.46
N THR A 822 47.58 37.72 23.52
CA THR A 822 47.57 38.69 22.44
C THR A 822 48.60 38.32 21.40
N ASP A 823 48.43 38.77 20.17
CA ASP A 823 49.32 38.36 19.03
C ASP A 823 50.78 38.83 19.22
N ASP A 824 50.97 39.94 19.89
CA ASP A 824 52.27 40.44 20.27
C ASP A 824 52.91 39.62 21.41
N ALA A 825 52.14 39.17 22.41
CA ALA A 825 52.60 38.25 23.44
C ALA A 825 52.96 36.87 22.84
N VAL A 826 52.21 36.39 21.87
CA VAL A 826 52.51 35.15 21.13
C VAL A 826 53.83 35.31 20.36
N LYS A 827 54.04 36.44 19.71
CA LYS A 827 55.31 36.74 19.01
C LYS A 827 56.51 36.78 19.95
N LYS A 828 56.30 37.16 21.24
CA LYS A 828 57.35 37.13 22.29
C LYS A 828 57.56 35.76 22.93
N GLY A 829 56.80 34.72 22.51
CA GLY A 829 56.97 33.34 22.95
C GLY A 829 55.81 32.76 23.78
N ALA A 830 54.76 33.56 24.12
CA ALA A 830 53.64 33.08 24.90
C ALA A 830 52.84 32.04 24.09
N HIS A 831 52.50 30.93 24.74
CA HIS A 831 51.71 29.86 24.11
C HIS A 831 50.59 29.41 25.05
N ALA A 832 49.33 29.90 24.84
CA ALA A 832 48.19 29.65 25.70
C ALA A 832 47.95 28.14 25.88
N GLY A 833 48.17 27.32 24.86
CA GLY A 833 48.02 25.85 24.92
C GLY A 833 48.93 25.19 25.95
N ASN A 834 50.20 25.64 26.04
CA ASN A 834 51.16 25.12 27.03
C ASN A 834 50.85 25.59 28.42
N ILE A 835 50.48 26.87 28.56
CA ILE A 835 50.09 27.47 29.84
C ILE A 835 48.90 26.72 30.44
N ILE A 836 47.84 26.53 29.64
CA ILE A 836 46.60 25.89 30.12
C ILE A 836 46.82 24.40 30.43
N LYS A 837 47.66 23.70 29.64
CA LYS A 837 47.98 22.30 29.87
C LYS A 837 48.67 22.08 31.23
N ALA A 838 49.60 22.93 31.57
CA ALA A 838 50.28 22.88 32.86
C ALA A 838 49.38 23.27 34.01
N ALA A 839 48.58 24.33 33.88
CA ALA A 839 47.59 24.74 34.86
C ALA A 839 46.50 23.68 35.12
N ALA A 840 46.00 23.05 34.07
CA ALA A 840 44.98 22.00 34.19
C ALA A 840 45.47 20.73 34.88
N ALA A 841 46.74 20.39 34.72
CA ALA A 841 47.37 19.24 35.38
C ALA A 841 47.33 19.40 36.92
N VAL A 842 47.51 20.63 37.44
CA VAL A 842 47.41 20.93 38.85
C VAL A 842 46.00 20.65 39.44
N CYS A 843 44.98 20.90 38.65
CA CYS A 843 43.58 20.61 39.02
C CYS A 843 43.14 19.16 38.65
N GLY A 844 44.09 18.25 38.34
CA GLY A 844 43.76 16.87 37.98
C GLY A 844 42.98 16.74 36.68
N GLY A 845 43.19 17.63 35.74
CA GLY A 845 42.54 17.71 34.46
C GLY A 845 43.50 17.77 33.28
N GLY A 846 42.95 18.09 32.09
CA GLY A 846 43.71 18.22 30.88
C GLY A 846 42.99 19.07 29.85
N GLY A 847 43.77 19.52 28.88
CA GLY A 847 43.27 20.37 27.80
C GLY A 847 44.41 20.89 26.95
N GLY A 848 44.13 21.81 26.06
CA GLY A 848 45.06 22.41 25.16
C GLY A 848 44.41 23.36 24.19
N GLY A 849 45.18 23.83 23.22
CA GLY A 849 44.66 24.77 22.22
C GLY A 849 45.75 25.39 21.41
N ARG A 850 45.37 26.46 20.75
CA ARG A 850 46.27 27.25 19.89
C ARG A 850 47.17 28.20 20.73
N PRO A 851 48.25 28.76 20.17
CA PRO A 851 49.07 29.72 20.91
C PRO A 851 48.32 30.94 21.43
N ASN A 852 47.29 31.40 20.76
CA ASN A 852 46.54 32.57 21.11
C ASN A 852 45.30 32.30 22.01
N MET A 853 44.83 31.03 22.11
CA MET A 853 43.70 30.65 22.94
C MET A 853 43.66 29.16 23.23
N ALA A 854 43.40 28.80 24.47
CA ALA A 854 43.32 27.41 24.89
C ALA A 854 42.31 27.24 26.04
N GLN A 855 41.70 26.06 26.15
CA GLN A 855 40.73 25.69 27.20
C GLN A 855 41.07 24.32 27.77
N ALA A 856 40.75 24.15 29.04
CA ALA A 856 40.92 22.89 29.74
C ALA A 856 39.84 22.69 30.81
N GLY A 857 39.64 21.45 31.22
CA GLY A 857 38.84 21.09 32.36
C GLY A 857 39.69 20.52 33.48
N GLY A 858 39.21 20.63 34.72
CA GLY A 858 39.81 20.04 35.92
C GLY A 858 38.77 19.37 36.82
N LYS A 859 39.22 18.58 37.78
CA LYS A 859 38.38 17.84 38.70
C LYS A 859 38.41 18.38 40.14
N ASP A 860 39.49 19.09 40.49
CA ASP A 860 39.72 19.57 41.88
C ASP A 860 39.69 21.12 41.94
N ALA A 861 38.54 21.62 42.39
CA ALA A 861 38.30 23.07 42.55
C ALA A 861 39.18 23.72 43.65
N SER A 862 39.61 22.95 44.67
CA SER A 862 40.45 23.51 45.77
C SER A 862 41.85 23.92 45.29
N LYS A 863 42.25 23.47 44.13
CA LYS A 863 43.57 23.75 43.48
C LYS A 863 43.57 24.84 42.44
N ILE A 864 42.50 25.58 42.28
CA ILE A 864 42.37 26.65 41.30
C ILE A 864 43.46 27.73 41.52
N ALA A 865 43.70 28.10 42.78
CA ALA A 865 44.71 29.10 43.14
C ALA A 865 46.12 28.61 42.72
N ASP A 866 46.45 27.35 43.03
CA ASP A 866 47.73 26.74 42.68
C ASP A 866 47.90 26.65 41.15
N ALA A 867 46.83 26.35 40.40
CA ALA A 867 46.81 26.31 38.97
C ALA A 867 47.04 27.69 38.33
N LEU A 868 46.48 28.75 38.91
CA LEU A 868 46.72 30.12 38.43
C LEU A 868 48.16 30.57 38.71
N GLU A 869 48.76 30.19 39.85
CA GLU A 869 50.19 30.46 40.10
C GLU A 869 51.10 29.67 39.16
N LYS A 870 50.78 28.36 38.92
CA LYS A 870 51.51 27.56 37.94
C LYS A 870 51.43 28.14 36.53
N ALA A 871 50.31 28.73 36.16
CA ALA A 871 50.16 29.44 34.89
C ALA A 871 51.11 30.61 34.77
N LYS A 872 51.31 31.43 35.85
CA LYS A 872 52.26 32.54 35.90
C LYS A 872 53.68 32.05 35.77
N GLU A 873 54.08 30.94 36.42
CA GLU A 873 55.40 30.32 36.32
C GLU A 873 55.72 29.91 34.87
N ILE A 874 54.73 29.24 34.20
CA ILE A 874 54.90 28.83 32.81
C ILE A 874 55.04 30.03 31.86
N VAL A 875 54.27 31.10 32.09
CA VAL A 875 54.46 32.35 31.36
C VAL A 875 55.87 32.90 31.57
N ALA A 876 56.38 32.91 32.82
CA ALA A 876 57.76 33.37 33.12
C ALA A 876 58.83 32.51 32.45
N GLU A 877 58.61 31.20 32.36
CA GLU A 877 59.49 30.27 31.61
C GLU A 877 59.50 30.52 30.09
N GLN A 878 58.28 30.79 29.53
CA GLN A 878 58.12 31.05 28.09
C GLN A 878 58.68 32.42 27.67
N MET A 879 58.79 33.35 28.59
CA MET A 879 59.28 34.72 28.37
C MET A 879 60.78 34.92 28.71
N LYS A 880 61.50 33.87 29.08
CA LYS A 880 62.96 33.87 29.22
C LYS A 880 63.59 33.76 27.81
#